data_be23b9148b105e79420152de5b5e83e1
#
_entry.id   be23b9148b105e79420152de5b5e83e1
#
_cell.length_a   1.000
_cell.length_b   1.000
_cell.length_c   1.000
_cell.angle_alpha   90.00
_cell.angle_beta   90.00
_cell.angle_gamma   90.00
#
_symmetry.space_group_name_H-M   'P 1'
#
loop_
_entity.id
_entity.type
_entity.pdbx_description
1 polymer ?
#
loop_
_entity_poly.entity_id
_entity_poly.type
_entity_poly.pdbx_seq_one_letter_code
_entity_poly.pdbx_strand_id
1 'polypeptide(L)'
;MNTWHIHIKGQVQGVGFRPFIFRLANLENLKGWVSNAIDGVHIEINANQKTTHLFLGKILSQAPSLAQITASSITAVEKKEFTHFSIIESTKEGIANLLLSPDFGMCSDCQKELSTTTNRRSKYPFITCTNCGPRYSIIQDLPYDRVATTMQYFEMCDTCLEEDHSPSDRRYFSQTTSCPNCTIQLYLFDNNRITISKNPFEIIEKISQLWSEGKIVAIKGIGGYLLTCNATNKNVIQKLRQLKHRPTKPFALMFPNLDLVKKEVEISKMESQELENVVAPIVILNLKNTADTNLQLEAIAPNLNQIGVMLPYTPLFDLLLEKFKRPIVATSGNISNAPIIFDDKKALAELFTIADFTLTNNRQIVVPQDDSVIRFSFLKKQKIIIRRSRGLAPTYINPQLNFSNQTILSAGAMLKSTFTFLHQGNSFISQYLGDLENFDTTENYRHTIQHFFNLFRSDPEVIICDAHPDYPSTQFAEQLAAASNLPLLKVQHHIAHFAAILGEHNLIQSSEPILGVIWDGTGLGDDGNIWGGEFLIFKNHQFKRCGHLSYFDFILGNKMPKEPRISALVLSKNIPDALKILKEKFTEQEWNIYNKLITKDSILKSSSIGRLFDAVAALLNLCDKQSFEGEAAMLLENLALDFFKENGLDFLSSYFSKLSAQQTISTDEILSGIIEDIQQNKPINFIAAKFHFSLIQSIEAFAKLSNIQKIAFSGGVFQNGVLVDLLQHHLENKYELYFHQSLSPNDENISFGQLIYHQIQQNSANKSVP
;
A
#
# COMPACT_ATOMS: atom_id res chain seq x y z
N MET A 1 22.04 37.56 -26.12
CA MET A 1 21.42 36.44 -25.48
C MET A 1 20.28 36.97 -24.63
N ASN A 2 19.13 36.26 -24.60
CA ASN A 2 17.99 36.59 -23.75
C ASN A 2 18.07 35.79 -22.46
N THR A 3 17.37 36.22 -21.43
CA THR A 3 17.18 35.41 -20.24
C THR A 3 15.87 34.63 -20.37
N TRP A 4 15.96 33.32 -20.11
CA TRP A 4 14.84 32.41 -20.17
C TRP A 4 14.60 31.80 -18.78
N HIS A 5 13.35 31.79 -18.38
CA HIS A 5 12.90 31.11 -17.17
C HIS A 5 12.26 29.75 -17.54
N ILE A 6 12.73 28.70 -16.91
CA ILE A 6 12.21 27.32 -17.05
C ILE A 6 11.63 26.95 -15.72
N HIS A 7 10.37 26.50 -15.72
CA HIS A 7 9.69 25.97 -14.53
C HIS A 7 9.40 24.49 -14.72
N ILE A 8 9.83 23.66 -13.76
CA ILE A 8 9.64 22.21 -13.77
C ILE A 8 8.78 21.82 -12.57
N LYS A 9 7.63 21.20 -12.83
CA LYS A 9 6.70 20.68 -11.80
C LYS A 9 6.80 19.17 -11.67
N GLY A 10 6.41 18.64 -10.52
CA GLY A 10 6.39 17.20 -10.24
C GLY A 10 7.13 16.82 -8.98
N GLN A 11 7.50 15.54 -8.85
CA GLN A 11 8.40 15.05 -7.82
C GLN A 11 9.84 15.37 -8.21
N VAL A 12 10.24 16.62 -7.98
CA VAL A 12 11.53 17.18 -8.40
C VAL A 12 12.37 17.71 -7.23
N GLN A 13 11.93 17.46 -5.99
CA GLN A 13 12.67 17.82 -4.78
C GLN A 13 12.92 16.55 -3.93
N GLY A 14 14.03 16.51 -3.21
CA GLY A 14 14.43 15.32 -2.45
C GLY A 14 14.95 14.15 -3.30
N VAL A 15 15.14 14.33 -4.60
CA VAL A 15 15.56 13.33 -5.60
C VAL A 15 16.85 13.70 -6.33
N GLY A 16 17.63 14.65 -5.80
CA GLY A 16 18.90 15.09 -6.41
C GLY A 16 18.75 15.98 -7.66
N PHE A 17 17.59 16.59 -7.86
CA PHE A 17 17.26 17.31 -9.07
C PHE A 17 18.08 18.62 -9.24
N ARG A 18 18.19 19.47 -8.19
CA ARG A 18 19.03 20.68 -8.23
C ARG A 18 20.50 20.39 -8.59
N PRO A 19 21.18 19.43 -7.91
CA PRO A 19 22.53 18.99 -8.30
C PRO A 19 22.63 18.49 -9.75
N PHE A 20 21.61 17.78 -10.23
CA PHE A 20 21.55 17.33 -11.62
C PHE A 20 21.50 18.50 -12.60
N ILE A 21 20.60 19.48 -12.40
CA ILE A 21 20.49 20.67 -13.24
C ILE A 21 21.80 21.45 -13.24
N PHE A 22 22.40 21.63 -12.06
CA PHE A 22 23.67 22.34 -11.93
C PHE A 22 24.78 21.70 -12.77
N ARG A 23 24.95 20.36 -12.67
CA ARG A 23 25.94 19.63 -13.47
C ARG A 23 25.65 19.72 -14.97
N LEU A 24 24.40 19.54 -15.37
CA LEU A 24 23.98 19.62 -16.78
C LEU A 24 24.22 21.02 -17.36
N ALA A 25 23.87 22.07 -16.63
CA ALA A 25 24.11 23.49 -17.08
C ALA A 25 25.59 23.79 -17.24
N ASN A 26 26.47 23.32 -16.33
CA ASN A 26 27.91 23.47 -16.45
C ASN A 26 28.48 22.69 -17.63
N LEU A 27 28.03 21.50 -17.91
CA LEU A 27 28.41 20.69 -19.09
C LEU A 27 28.05 21.38 -20.41
N GLU A 28 26.93 22.10 -20.42
CA GLU A 28 26.45 22.87 -21.58
C GLU A 28 27.01 24.30 -21.59
N ASN A 29 27.91 24.67 -20.68
CA ASN A 29 28.47 26.02 -20.52
C ASN A 29 27.40 27.11 -20.40
N LEU A 30 26.27 26.82 -19.76
CA LEU A 30 25.19 27.78 -19.52
C LEU A 30 25.47 28.59 -18.26
N LYS A 31 25.01 29.84 -18.25
CA LYS A 31 25.09 30.76 -17.12
C LYS A 31 23.69 31.01 -16.60
N GLY A 32 23.52 31.06 -15.29
CA GLY A 32 22.21 31.21 -14.69
C GLY A 32 22.12 30.69 -13.26
N TRP A 33 20.93 30.23 -12.89
CA TRP A 33 20.70 29.65 -11.57
C TRP A 33 19.57 28.61 -11.58
N VAL A 34 19.54 27.74 -10.53
CA VAL A 34 18.45 26.85 -10.22
C VAL A 34 18.07 27.01 -8.75
N SER A 35 16.76 27.00 -8.45
CA SER A 35 16.19 27.08 -7.10
C SER A 35 15.01 26.14 -6.93
N ASN A 36 14.78 25.67 -5.69
CA ASN A 36 13.51 25.09 -5.29
C ASN A 36 12.51 26.18 -4.93
N ALA A 37 11.24 25.92 -5.22
CA ALA A 37 10.12 26.71 -4.72
C ALA A 37 8.99 25.75 -4.26
N ILE A 38 7.96 26.29 -3.62
CA ILE A 38 6.84 25.49 -3.12
C ILE A 38 5.97 24.88 -4.24
N ASP A 39 6.19 25.29 -5.49
CA ASP A 39 5.48 24.82 -6.69
C ASP A 39 6.38 24.06 -7.69
N GLY A 40 7.63 23.76 -7.33
CA GLY A 40 8.54 22.99 -8.19
C GLY A 40 10.00 23.46 -8.16
N VAL A 41 10.64 23.39 -9.33
CA VAL A 41 12.02 23.86 -9.54
C VAL A 41 12.04 24.94 -10.60
N HIS A 42 12.67 26.07 -10.30
CA HIS A 42 12.84 27.20 -11.17
C HIS A 42 14.29 27.32 -11.63
N ILE A 43 14.47 27.66 -12.92
CA ILE A 43 15.77 27.79 -13.55
C ILE A 43 15.75 29.05 -14.43
N GLU A 44 16.72 29.94 -14.30
CA GLU A 44 16.95 31.00 -15.28
C GLU A 44 18.30 30.81 -15.96
N ILE A 45 18.33 30.97 -17.27
CA ILE A 45 19.56 30.84 -18.09
C ILE A 45 19.70 31.97 -19.12
N ASN A 46 20.93 32.33 -19.39
CA ASN A 46 21.27 33.18 -20.54
C ASN A 46 21.52 32.27 -21.76
N ALA A 47 20.61 32.28 -22.74
CA ALA A 47 20.72 31.47 -23.94
C ALA A 47 19.90 32.08 -25.10
N ASN A 48 20.02 31.49 -26.29
CA ASN A 48 19.05 31.68 -27.36
C ASN A 48 17.90 30.66 -27.20
N GLN A 49 16.79 30.88 -27.88
CA GLN A 49 15.61 30.03 -27.79
C GLN A 49 15.90 28.56 -28.12
N LYS A 50 16.67 28.29 -29.17
CA LYS A 50 17.04 26.93 -29.60
C LYS A 50 17.81 26.18 -28.50
N THR A 51 18.82 26.83 -27.91
CA THR A 51 19.63 26.27 -26.82
C THR A 51 18.77 26.00 -25.60
N THR A 52 17.83 26.89 -25.26
CA THR A 52 16.90 26.71 -24.12
C THR A 52 16.00 25.46 -24.30
N HIS A 53 15.43 25.26 -25.49
CA HIS A 53 14.62 24.06 -25.77
C HIS A 53 15.46 22.78 -25.76
N LEU A 54 16.71 22.82 -26.30
CA LEU A 54 17.61 21.66 -26.21
C LEU A 54 17.98 21.35 -24.77
N PHE A 55 18.24 22.35 -23.94
CA PHE A 55 18.52 22.15 -22.51
C PHE A 55 17.32 21.54 -21.78
N LEU A 56 16.09 22.04 -21.99
CA LEU A 56 14.90 21.43 -21.43
C LEU A 56 14.73 19.98 -21.92
N GLY A 57 14.95 19.69 -23.20
CA GLY A 57 14.90 18.33 -23.74
C GLY A 57 15.88 17.38 -23.04
N LYS A 58 17.10 17.85 -22.72
CA LYS A 58 18.08 17.08 -21.93
C LYS A 58 17.63 16.90 -20.48
N ILE A 59 17.06 17.94 -19.85
CA ILE A 59 16.49 17.81 -18.49
C ILE A 59 15.44 16.70 -18.46
N LEU A 60 14.50 16.70 -19.41
CA LEU A 60 13.41 15.72 -19.45
C LEU A 60 13.90 14.29 -19.71
N SER A 61 14.91 14.13 -20.60
CA SER A 61 15.41 12.81 -20.99
C SER A 61 16.44 12.20 -20.04
N GLN A 62 17.13 13.01 -19.23
CA GLN A 62 18.22 12.60 -18.34
C GLN A 62 17.92 12.84 -16.86
N ALA A 63 16.67 13.15 -16.50
CA ALA A 63 16.26 13.38 -15.12
C ALA A 63 16.69 12.20 -14.21
N PRO A 64 17.01 12.46 -12.92
CA PRO A 64 17.26 11.41 -11.96
C PRO A 64 16.11 10.38 -11.94
N SER A 65 16.42 9.10 -11.81
CA SER A 65 15.44 8.00 -11.89
C SER A 65 14.28 8.08 -10.88
N LEU A 66 14.48 8.81 -9.79
CA LEU A 66 13.46 9.05 -8.77
C LEU A 66 12.61 10.29 -9.06
N ALA A 67 12.97 11.11 -10.05
CA ALA A 67 12.20 12.27 -10.42
C ALA A 67 11.00 11.90 -11.30
N GLN A 68 9.85 12.53 -11.04
CA GLN A 68 8.65 12.40 -11.88
C GLN A 68 8.22 13.81 -12.30
N ILE A 69 8.53 14.19 -13.54
CA ILE A 69 8.17 15.49 -14.09
C ILE A 69 6.74 15.41 -14.63
N THR A 70 5.85 16.26 -14.12
CA THR A 70 4.44 16.30 -14.55
C THR A 70 4.17 17.43 -15.53
N ALA A 71 4.91 18.53 -15.42
CA ALA A 71 4.80 19.66 -16.36
C ALA A 71 6.11 20.44 -16.45
N SER A 72 6.30 21.11 -17.57
CA SER A 72 7.40 22.05 -17.77
C SER A 72 6.95 23.22 -18.64
N SER A 73 7.51 24.40 -18.37
CA SER A 73 7.26 25.61 -19.18
C SER A 73 8.53 26.38 -19.39
N ILE A 74 8.56 27.13 -20.48
CA ILE A 74 9.63 28.10 -20.84
C ILE A 74 8.99 29.45 -21.09
N THR A 75 9.48 30.48 -20.42
CA THR A 75 9.07 31.90 -20.66
C THR A 75 10.28 32.79 -20.82
N ALA A 76 10.19 33.74 -21.73
CA ALA A 76 11.19 34.81 -21.83
C ALA A 76 10.96 35.81 -20.69
N VAL A 77 12.03 36.17 -19.98
CA VAL A 77 11.98 37.14 -18.89
C VAL A 77 12.90 38.31 -19.16
N GLU A 78 12.82 39.32 -18.31
CA GLU A 78 13.70 40.52 -18.42
C GLU A 78 15.17 40.07 -18.46
N LYS A 79 15.96 40.71 -19.34
CA LYS A 79 17.36 40.35 -19.51
C LYS A 79 18.16 40.59 -18.23
N LYS A 80 18.77 39.53 -17.72
CA LYS A 80 19.70 39.51 -16.59
C LYS A 80 21.08 39.05 -17.10
N GLU A 81 22.16 39.47 -16.46
CA GLU A 81 23.49 39.00 -16.81
C GLU A 81 24.00 38.09 -15.67
N PHE A 82 24.29 36.84 -16.03
CA PHE A 82 24.88 35.85 -15.12
C PHE A 82 26.34 35.59 -15.51
N THR A 83 27.22 35.49 -14.52
CA THR A 83 28.65 35.20 -14.71
C THR A 83 28.97 33.71 -14.73
N HIS A 84 28.23 32.93 -13.96
CA HIS A 84 28.35 31.47 -13.83
C HIS A 84 26.98 30.85 -13.58
N PHE A 85 26.88 29.54 -13.47
CA PHE A 85 25.67 28.83 -13.03
C PHE A 85 25.76 28.52 -11.53
N SER A 86 24.68 28.76 -10.78
CA SER A 86 24.66 28.56 -9.33
C SER A 86 23.35 27.87 -8.87
N ILE A 87 23.39 27.22 -7.71
CA ILE A 87 22.17 26.89 -6.96
C ILE A 87 21.95 28.04 -5.97
N ILE A 88 20.77 28.64 -6.01
CA ILE A 88 20.38 29.71 -5.10
C ILE A 88 19.41 29.22 -4.03
N GLU A 89 19.19 30.00 -2.99
CA GLU A 89 18.27 29.70 -1.92
C GLU A 89 16.85 29.46 -2.43
N SER A 90 16.14 28.57 -1.74
CA SER A 90 14.76 28.23 -2.04
C SER A 90 13.79 29.35 -1.66
N THR A 91 12.70 29.49 -2.42
CA THR A 91 11.68 30.51 -2.16
C THR A 91 10.40 29.88 -1.61
N LYS A 92 9.69 30.63 -0.76
CA LYS A 92 8.34 30.26 -0.26
C LYS A 92 7.23 31.03 -0.98
N GLU A 93 7.57 31.70 -2.08
CA GLU A 93 6.61 32.44 -2.90
C GLU A 93 5.83 31.50 -3.82
N GLY A 94 4.58 31.84 -4.09
CA GLY A 94 3.70 31.08 -4.97
C GLY A 94 2.69 30.23 -4.23
N ILE A 95 2.02 29.35 -4.96
CA ILE A 95 1.03 28.41 -4.42
C ILE A 95 1.71 27.05 -4.24
N ALA A 96 1.67 26.49 -3.04
CA ALA A 96 2.26 25.20 -2.75
C ALA A 96 1.64 24.10 -3.63
N ASN A 97 2.43 23.51 -4.53
CA ASN A 97 1.95 22.48 -5.47
C ASN A 97 3.05 21.46 -5.80
N LEU A 98 3.94 21.21 -4.86
CA LEU A 98 5.03 20.26 -5.01
C LEU A 98 4.53 18.82 -4.78
N LEU A 99 4.90 17.88 -5.65
CA LEU A 99 4.70 16.46 -5.36
C LEU A 99 5.68 16.01 -4.28
N LEU A 100 5.13 15.46 -3.19
CA LEU A 100 5.90 14.99 -2.05
C LEU A 100 6.65 13.69 -2.41
N SER A 101 7.95 13.66 -2.17
CA SER A 101 8.75 12.45 -2.36
C SER A 101 8.53 11.46 -1.23
N PRO A 102 8.25 10.17 -1.50
CA PRO A 102 8.19 9.12 -0.48
C PRO A 102 9.56 8.89 0.18
N ASP A 103 9.56 8.15 1.28
CA ASP A 103 10.80 7.69 1.91
C ASP A 103 11.44 6.58 1.08
N PHE A 104 12.74 6.67 0.85
CA PHE A 104 13.50 5.70 0.08
C PHE A 104 14.42 4.88 0.97
N GLY A 105 14.52 3.60 0.68
CA GLY A 105 15.52 2.71 1.27
C GLY A 105 16.95 3.11 0.89
N MET A 106 17.93 2.50 1.56
CA MET A 106 19.35 2.75 1.32
C MET A 106 19.74 2.38 -0.12
N CYS A 107 20.40 3.30 -0.82
CA CYS A 107 20.90 3.05 -2.18
C CYS A 107 22.23 2.26 -2.15
N SER A 108 22.58 1.61 -3.26
CA SER A 108 23.79 0.80 -3.41
C SER A 108 25.08 1.57 -3.12
N ASP A 109 25.16 2.85 -3.50
CA ASP A 109 26.34 3.68 -3.19
C ASP A 109 26.52 3.91 -1.69
N CYS A 110 25.43 4.20 -0.96
CA CYS A 110 25.47 4.34 0.48
C CYS A 110 25.81 3.03 1.18
N GLN A 111 25.31 1.89 0.66
CA GLN A 111 25.64 0.56 1.17
C GLN A 111 27.12 0.24 0.97
N LYS A 112 27.66 0.56 -0.20
CA LYS A 112 29.10 0.41 -0.46
C LYS A 112 29.96 1.26 0.47
N GLU A 113 29.61 2.52 0.69
CA GLU A 113 30.34 3.38 1.63
C GLU A 113 30.22 2.90 3.06
N LEU A 114 29.05 2.37 3.46
CA LEU A 114 28.80 1.82 4.80
C LEU A 114 29.77 0.66 5.12
N SER A 115 30.06 -0.19 4.14
CA SER A 115 30.96 -1.35 4.25
C SER A 115 32.44 -1.02 4.03
N THR A 116 32.76 0.14 3.41
CA THR A 116 34.16 0.50 3.07
C THR A 116 34.86 1.09 4.29
N THR A 117 35.83 0.36 4.85
CA THR A 117 36.51 0.73 6.12
C THR A 117 37.25 2.06 6.08
N THR A 118 37.70 2.51 4.90
CA THR A 118 38.39 3.80 4.71
C THR A 118 37.43 4.98 4.57
N ASN A 119 36.13 4.76 4.45
CA ASN A 119 35.15 5.82 4.34
C ASN A 119 34.84 6.39 5.73
N ARG A 120 34.78 7.72 5.87
CA ARG A 120 34.45 8.38 7.15
C ARG A 120 33.07 8.07 7.72
N ARG A 121 32.14 7.53 6.87
CA ARG A 121 30.83 7.03 7.25
C ARG A 121 30.76 5.50 7.33
N SER A 122 31.93 4.82 7.32
CA SER A 122 31.95 3.38 7.54
C SER A 122 31.22 3.03 8.83
N LYS A 123 30.31 2.04 8.76
CA LYS A 123 29.46 1.58 9.88
C LYS A 123 28.61 2.68 10.56
N TYR A 124 28.34 3.78 9.88
CA TYR A 124 27.47 4.84 10.40
C TYR A 124 25.99 4.53 10.12
N PRO A 125 25.13 4.32 11.16
CA PRO A 125 23.76 3.79 10.98
C PRO A 125 22.76 4.77 10.36
N PHE A 126 23.16 6.01 10.03
CA PHE A 126 22.31 7.03 9.42
C PHE A 126 22.91 7.62 8.12
N ILE A 127 23.79 6.86 7.45
CA ILE A 127 24.34 7.29 6.16
C ILE A 127 23.22 7.45 5.14
N THR A 128 23.19 8.58 4.43
CA THR A 128 22.24 8.90 3.37
C THR A 128 22.90 9.77 2.30
N CYS A 129 22.19 9.99 1.18
CA CYS A 129 22.56 10.92 0.13
C CYS A 129 21.32 11.51 -0.55
N THR A 130 21.48 12.17 -1.70
CA THR A 130 20.37 12.73 -2.47
C THR A 130 19.37 11.67 -2.98
N ASN A 131 19.78 10.40 -3.08
CA ASN A 131 18.99 9.32 -3.69
C ASN A 131 18.34 8.35 -2.69
N CYS A 132 18.57 8.49 -1.37
CA CYS A 132 18.06 7.56 -0.37
C CYS A 132 17.82 8.23 0.98
N GLY A 133 17.14 7.51 1.87
CA GLY A 133 16.81 7.96 3.23
C GLY A 133 15.42 8.59 3.35
N PRO A 134 15.07 9.12 4.52
CA PRO A 134 13.75 9.67 4.81
C PRO A 134 13.49 10.97 4.03
N ARG A 135 12.21 11.16 3.68
CA ARG A 135 11.67 12.35 3.00
C ARG A 135 10.33 12.73 3.62
N TYR A 136 9.28 11.98 3.28
CA TYR A 136 7.92 12.23 3.73
C TYR A 136 7.77 12.07 5.25
N SER A 137 8.41 11.07 5.84
CA SER A 137 8.34 10.83 7.29
C SER A 137 8.92 11.96 8.15
N ILE A 138 9.76 12.84 7.58
CA ILE A 138 10.46 13.89 8.31
C ILE A 138 10.08 15.31 7.89
N ILE A 139 9.24 15.49 6.86
CA ILE A 139 8.90 16.82 6.34
C ILE A 139 7.97 17.57 7.31
N GLN A 140 8.26 18.84 7.54
CA GLN A 140 7.48 19.73 8.40
C GLN A 140 6.89 20.93 7.65
N ASP A 141 7.55 21.40 6.60
CA ASP A 141 7.10 22.53 5.76
C ASP A 141 7.64 22.35 4.32
N LEU A 142 7.18 23.19 3.40
CA LEU A 142 7.65 23.30 2.02
C LEU A 142 8.43 24.62 1.79
N PRO A 143 9.40 24.67 0.84
CA PRO A 143 9.91 23.58 0.00
C PRO A 143 10.75 22.57 0.80
N TYR A 144 11.08 21.40 0.18
CA TYR A 144 11.86 20.36 0.84
C TYR A 144 13.33 20.77 0.97
N ASP A 145 13.65 21.41 2.07
CA ASP A 145 15.00 21.77 2.49
C ASP A 145 15.24 21.35 3.95
N ARG A 146 16.51 21.23 4.37
CA ARG A 146 16.88 20.74 5.71
C ARG A 146 16.14 21.48 6.83
N VAL A 147 16.03 22.78 6.74
CA VAL A 147 15.34 23.66 7.71
C VAL A 147 13.81 23.43 7.75
N ALA A 148 13.24 22.81 6.73
CA ALA A 148 11.84 22.45 6.64
C ALA A 148 11.58 20.96 7.00
N THR A 149 12.55 20.29 7.60
CA THR A 149 12.47 18.89 8.04
C THR A 149 12.92 18.73 9.49
N THR A 150 12.71 17.55 10.09
CA THR A 150 13.25 17.26 11.43
C THR A 150 14.78 17.20 11.48
N MET A 151 15.47 17.31 10.33
CA MET A 151 16.92 17.43 10.26
C MET A 151 17.44 18.82 10.66
N GLN A 152 16.58 19.83 10.78
CA GLN A 152 16.96 21.19 11.23
C GLN A 152 17.64 21.21 12.60
N TYR A 153 17.35 20.23 13.44
CA TYR A 153 17.92 20.13 14.79
C TYR A 153 19.33 19.49 14.83
N PHE A 154 19.86 19.08 13.66
CA PHE A 154 21.17 18.43 13.55
C PHE A 154 22.08 19.30 12.67
N GLU A 155 22.93 20.09 13.33
CA GLU A 155 23.91 20.92 12.63
C GLU A 155 24.91 20.05 11.86
N MET A 156 25.30 20.49 10.66
CA MET A 156 26.35 19.84 9.91
C MET A 156 27.72 20.24 10.47
N CYS A 157 28.60 19.27 10.65
CA CYS A 157 30.02 19.58 10.89
C CYS A 157 30.69 20.15 9.62
N ASP A 158 31.84 20.82 9.77
CA ASP A 158 32.51 21.47 8.64
C ASP A 158 32.70 20.57 7.42
N THR A 159 33.14 19.33 7.62
CA THR A 159 33.32 18.38 6.51
C THR A 159 31.98 18.01 5.83
N CYS A 160 30.86 17.87 6.57
CA CYS A 160 29.56 17.63 5.97
C CYS A 160 29.04 18.87 5.22
N LEU A 161 29.37 20.06 5.73
CA LEU A 161 29.05 21.33 5.09
C LEU A 161 29.84 21.52 3.78
N GLU A 162 31.14 21.17 3.79
CA GLU A 162 31.98 21.16 2.57
C GLU A 162 31.41 20.21 1.52
N GLU A 163 31.04 18.97 1.88
CA GLU A 163 30.39 18.02 0.94
C GLU A 163 29.04 18.53 0.44
N ASP A 164 28.22 19.14 1.31
CA ASP A 164 26.92 19.72 0.92
C ASP A 164 27.06 20.89 -0.05
N HIS A 165 28.15 21.64 0.02
CA HIS A 165 28.43 22.78 -0.88
C HIS A 165 29.34 22.43 -2.07
N SER A 166 29.90 21.21 -2.13
CA SER A 166 30.79 20.79 -3.21
C SER A 166 30.02 20.18 -4.38
N PRO A 167 29.98 20.81 -5.56
CA PRO A 167 29.29 20.29 -6.75
C PRO A 167 29.79 18.92 -7.23
N SER A 168 31.02 18.56 -6.90
CA SER A 168 31.62 17.26 -7.24
C SER A 168 31.22 16.14 -6.28
N ASP A 169 30.69 16.47 -5.09
CA ASP A 169 30.26 15.47 -4.13
C ASP A 169 28.84 14.99 -4.43
N ARG A 170 28.57 13.70 -4.20
CA ARG A 170 27.25 13.11 -4.39
C ARG A 170 26.23 13.53 -3.31
N ARG A 171 26.67 14.20 -2.26
CA ARG A 171 25.86 14.78 -1.19
C ARG A 171 25.60 16.26 -1.38
N TYR A 172 25.99 16.83 -2.53
CA TYR A 172 25.71 18.22 -2.89
C TYR A 172 24.20 18.50 -2.73
N PHE A 173 23.87 19.43 -1.82
CA PHE A 173 22.49 19.76 -1.42
C PHE A 173 21.66 18.55 -0.93
N SER A 174 22.27 17.57 -0.24
CA SER A 174 21.57 16.45 0.36
C SER A 174 21.01 16.82 1.73
N GLN A 175 19.70 17.01 1.84
CA GLN A 175 19.04 17.57 3.02
C GLN A 175 19.12 16.65 4.25
N THR A 176 19.31 15.34 4.08
CA THR A 176 19.42 14.33 5.14
C THR A 176 20.86 13.96 5.48
N THR A 177 21.85 14.60 4.87
CA THR A 177 23.28 14.33 5.10
C THR A 177 23.64 14.46 6.57
N SER A 178 24.35 13.46 7.07
CA SER A 178 24.94 13.42 8.42
C SER A 178 26.14 12.47 8.47
N CYS A 179 26.91 12.52 9.55
CA CYS A 179 28.02 11.64 9.82
C CYS A 179 28.14 11.40 11.35
N PRO A 180 29.06 10.55 11.82
CA PRO A 180 29.26 10.32 13.26
C PRO A 180 29.44 11.58 14.10
N ASN A 181 29.95 12.67 13.52
CA ASN A 181 30.16 13.96 14.23
C ASN A 181 28.91 14.87 14.21
N CYS A 182 27.94 14.65 13.34
CA CYS A 182 26.70 15.45 13.21
C CYS A 182 25.56 14.95 14.11
N THR A 183 25.75 13.89 14.83
CA THR A 183 25.00 13.37 15.99
C THR A 183 23.51 13.12 15.89
N ILE A 184 23.06 12.32 14.90
CA ILE A 184 21.86 11.51 15.16
C ILE A 184 22.30 10.39 16.10
N GLN A 185 21.80 10.41 17.33
CA GLN A 185 22.26 9.53 18.40
C GLN A 185 21.31 8.37 18.63
N LEU A 186 21.87 7.15 18.79
CA LEU A 186 21.13 5.95 19.20
C LEU A 186 21.04 5.86 20.72
N TYR A 187 19.95 5.25 21.21
CA TYR A 187 19.73 4.94 22.62
C TYR A 187 19.11 3.56 22.73
N LEU A 188 19.83 2.64 23.38
CA LEU A 188 19.29 1.32 23.72
C LEU A 188 18.81 1.34 25.17
N PHE A 189 17.53 1.06 25.37
CA PHE A 189 16.89 0.97 26.68
C PHE A 189 16.52 -0.47 27.05
N ASP A 190 16.64 -0.81 28.33
CA ASP A 190 16.03 -2.02 28.89
C ASP A 190 14.57 -1.79 29.31
N ASN A 191 13.91 -2.84 29.82
CA ASN A 191 12.53 -2.78 30.29
C ASN A 191 12.32 -1.90 31.56
N ASN A 192 13.38 -1.52 32.25
CA ASN A 192 13.34 -0.55 33.34
C ASN A 192 13.52 0.89 32.83
N ARG A 193 13.60 1.08 31.50
CA ARG A 193 13.84 2.35 30.80
C ARG A 193 15.24 2.95 31.15
N ILE A 194 16.17 2.08 31.50
CA ILE A 194 17.59 2.48 31.77
C ILE A 194 18.34 2.42 30.43
N THR A 195 19.07 3.47 30.10
CA THR A 195 19.95 3.48 28.93
C THR A 195 21.13 2.53 29.13
N ILE A 196 21.17 1.48 28.30
CA ILE A 196 22.24 0.47 28.32
C ILE A 196 23.47 0.97 27.57
N SER A 197 23.28 1.55 26.38
CA SER A 197 24.37 2.14 25.59
C SER A 197 23.84 3.23 24.64
N LYS A 198 24.75 4.12 24.23
CA LYS A 198 24.60 5.12 23.16
C LYS A 198 25.64 4.92 22.06
N ASN A 199 26.58 4.02 22.24
CA ASN A 199 27.62 3.72 21.27
C ASN A 199 27.05 2.79 20.17
N PRO A 200 27.06 3.20 18.90
CA PRO A 200 26.47 2.38 17.80
C PRO A 200 27.11 0.99 17.69
N PHE A 201 28.41 0.86 17.90
CA PHE A 201 29.10 -0.44 17.81
C PHE A 201 28.68 -1.38 18.94
N GLU A 202 28.64 -0.90 20.17
CA GLU A 202 28.19 -1.66 21.34
C GLU A 202 26.72 -2.07 21.19
N ILE A 203 25.88 -1.17 20.66
CA ILE A 203 24.45 -1.42 20.41
C ILE A 203 24.27 -2.55 19.39
N ILE A 204 25.00 -2.52 18.26
CA ILE A 204 24.94 -3.55 17.22
C ILE A 204 25.33 -4.92 17.78
N GLU A 205 26.46 -4.99 18.52
CA GLU A 205 26.91 -6.21 19.19
C GLU A 205 25.84 -6.72 20.18
N LYS A 206 25.33 -5.82 21.04
CA LYS A 206 24.35 -6.16 22.06
C LYS A 206 23.05 -6.67 21.47
N ILE A 207 22.50 -6.03 20.43
CA ILE A 207 21.25 -6.47 19.79
C ILE A 207 21.43 -7.84 19.11
N SER A 208 22.55 -8.07 18.43
CA SER A 208 22.87 -9.38 17.87
C SER A 208 22.91 -10.48 18.93
N GLN A 209 23.49 -10.18 20.09
CA GLN A 209 23.49 -11.08 21.26
C GLN A 209 22.06 -11.31 21.78
N LEU A 210 21.29 -10.25 21.99
CA LEU A 210 19.91 -10.31 22.48
C LEU A 210 19.02 -11.16 21.58
N TRP A 211 19.10 -11.01 20.25
CA TRP A 211 18.38 -11.89 19.33
C TRP A 211 18.82 -13.36 19.42
N SER A 212 20.12 -13.60 19.64
CA SER A 212 20.63 -14.97 19.86
C SER A 212 20.11 -15.56 21.16
N GLU A 213 19.92 -14.76 22.21
CA GLU A 213 19.33 -15.13 23.50
C GLU A 213 17.80 -15.28 23.47
N GLY A 214 17.15 -15.05 22.31
CA GLY A 214 15.70 -15.15 22.17
C GLY A 214 14.93 -13.98 22.78
N LYS A 215 15.52 -12.77 22.76
CA LYS A 215 14.85 -11.54 23.19
C LYS A 215 14.09 -10.86 22.05
N ILE A 216 13.03 -10.15 22.41
CA ILE A 216 12.28 -9.27 21.50
C ILE A 216 12.84 -7.86 21.65
N VAL A 217 13.23 -7.24 20.53
CA VAL A 217 13.76 -5.87 20.50
C VAL A 217 12.87 -4.99 19.63
N ALA A 218 12.37 -3.89 20.19
CA ALA A 218 11.71 -2.84 19.42
C ALA A 218 12.78 -1.91 18.83
N ILE A 219 12.73 -1.64 17.53
CA ILE A 219 13.71 -0.83 16.80
C ILE A 219 13.01 0.26 16.01
N LYS A 220 13.42 1.53 16.21
CA LYS A 220 12.91 2.67 15.44
C LYS A 220 13.44 2.65 14.01
N GLY A 221 12.54 2.46 13.04
CA GLY A 221 12.82 2.55 11.60
C GLY A 221 12.64 3.97 11.03
N ILE A 222 12.30 4.07 9.75
CA ILE A 222 11.99 5.35 9.08
C ILE A 222 10.57 5.83 9.43
N GLY A 223 9.57 4.96 9.31
CA GLY A 223 8.16 5.32 9.49
C GLY A 223 7.57 5.00 10.87
N GLY A 224 8.30 4.34 11.75
CA GLY A 224 7.84 3.91 13.07
C GLY A 224 8.71 2.82 13.66
N TYR A 225 8.24 2.22 14.76
CA TYR A 225 8.95 1.12 15.43
C TYR A 225 8.60 -0.22 14.84
N LEU A 226 9.59 -1.13 14.75
CA LEU A 226 9.39 -2.54 14.43
C LEU A 226 9.72 -3.40 15.63
N LEU A 227 8.88 -4.39 15.92
CA LEU A 227 9.20 -5.47 16.87
C LEU A 227 9.97 -6.55 16.12
N THR A 228 11.15 -6.89 16.63
CA THR A 228 12.07 -7.81 15.97
C THR A 228 12.49 -8.94 16.92
N CYS A 229 12.66 -10.15 16.37
CA CYS A 229 13.24 -11.29 17.07
C CYS A 229 13.83 -12.28 16.08
N ASN A 230 14.59 -13.26 16.57
CA ASN A 230 15.23 -14.30 15.76
C ASN A 230 14.18 -15.20 15.07
N ALA A 231 14.15 -15.24 13.74
CA ALA A 231 13.21 -16.05 12.95
C ALA A 231 13.49 -17.58 13.03
N THR A 232 14.66 -17.98 13.54
CA THR A 232 15.02 -19.39 13.73
C THR A 232 14.69 -19.93 15.13
N ASN A 233 14.12 -19.10 16.02
CA ASN A 233 13.78 -19.48 17.39
C ASN A 233 12.26 -19.53 17.60
N LYS A 234 11.69 -20.73 17.62
CA LYS A 234 10.25 -20.97 17.78
C LYS A 234 9.68 -20.30 19.04
N ASN A 235 10.38 -20.42 20.16
CA ASN A 235 9.87 -19.97 21.45
C ASN A 235 9.68 -18.45 21.49
N VAL A 236 10.63 -17.67 20.96
CA VAL A 236 10.50 -16.21 20.93
C VAL A 236 9.42 -15.75 19.95
N ILE A 237 9.25 -16.45 18.82
CA ILE A 237 8.17 -16.12 17.86
C ILE A 237 6.80 -16.37 18.50
N GLN A 238 6.64 -17.51 19.22
CA GLN A 238 5.42 -17.79 19.94
C GLN A 238 5.16 -16.79 21.07
N LYS A 239 6.21 -16.40 21.84
CA LYS A 239 6.12 -15.32 22.84
C LYS A 239 5.63 -14.03 22.19
N LEU A 240 6.22 -13.64 21.04
CA LEU A 240 5.80 -12.44 20.31
C LEU A 240 4.33 -12.52 19.86
N ARG A 241 3.86 -13.69 19.35
CA ARG A 241 2.47 -13.90 18.99
C ARG A 241 1.51 -13.69 20.15
N GLN A 242 1.83 -14.27 21.30
CA GLN A 242 1.02 -14.16 22.52
C GLN A 242 0.93 -12.69 22.99
N LEU A 243 2.07 -12.03 23.15
CA LEU A 243 2.14 -10.65 23.64
C LEU A 243 1.50 -9.64 22.68
N LYS A 244 1.58 -9.90 21.36
CA LYS A 244 0.99 -9.04 20.32
C LYS A 244 -0.49 -9.38 20.03
N HIS A 245 -1.06 -10.43 20.66
CA HIS A 245 -2.40 -10.94 20.36
C HIS A 245 -2.62 -11.23 18.87
N ARG A 246 -1.63 -11.91 18.25
CA ARG A 246 -1.60 -12.21 16.82
C ARG A 246 -1.42 -13.70 16.59
N PRO A 247 -2.50 -14.53 16.74
CA PRO A 247 -2.38 -15.98 16.77
C PRO A 247 -1.89 -16.59 15.46
N THR A 248 -2.47 -16.26 14.31
CA THR A 248 -2.14 -16.91 13.02
C THR A 248 -1.66 -15.93 11.94
N LYS A 249 -2.04 -14.63 11.98
CA LYS A 249 -1.62 -13.66 10.95
C LYS A 249 -0.09 -13.73 10.73
N PRO A 250 0.40 -13.92 9.47
CA PRO A 250 1.82 -14.10 9.16
C PRO A 250 2.69 -12.94 9.63
N PHE A 251 3.91 -13.23 10.05
CA PHE A 251 4.95 -12.25 10.27
C PHE A 251 5.80 -12.08 9.01
N ALA A 252 6.18 -10.84 8.71
CA ALA A 252 7.21 -10.57 7.72
C ALA A 252 8.61 -10.87 8.28
N LEU A 253 9.51 -11.30 7.41
CA LEU A 253 10.90 -11.59 7.72
C LEU A 253 11.81 -10.59 7.03
N MET A 254 12.79 -10.08 7.77
CA MET A 254 13.88 -9.30 7.20
C MET A 254 15.12 -10.19 7.09
N PHE A 255 15.57 -10.42 5.84
CA PHE A 255 16.74 -11.24 5.55
C PHE A 255 17.99 -10.39 5.41
N PRO A 256 19.17 -10.87 5.79
CA PRO A 256 20.43 -10.15 5.61
C PRO A 256 20.74 -9.77 4.15
N ASN A 257 20.42 -10.64 3.20
CA ASN A 257 20.67 -10.45 1.77
C ASN A 257 19.79 -11.36 0.91
N LEU A 258 19.79 -11.09 -0.40
CA LEU A 258 19.00 -11.83 -1.39
C LEU A 258 19.44 -13.31 -1.53
N ASP A 259 20.70 -13.64 -1.29
CA ASP A 259 21.19 -15.03 -1.42
C ASP A 259 20.57 -15.94 -0.34
N LEU A 260 20.37 -15.44 0.86
CA LEU A 260 19.66 -16.18 1.90
C LEU A 260 18.16 -16.29 1.59
N VAL A 261 17.55 -15.25 1.00
CA VAL A 261 16.15 -15.32 0.52
C VAL A 261 15.98 -16.44 -0.51
N LYS A 262 16.87 -16.49 -1.52
CA LYS A 262 16.83 -17.50 -2.60
C LYS A 262 16.96 -18.95 -2.10
N LYS A 263 17.48 -19.17 -0.89
CA LYS A 263 17.54 -20.52 -0.31
C LYS A 263 16.17 -20.99 0.17
N GLU A 264 15.37 -20.09 0.71
CA GLU A 264 14.12 -20.40 1.40
C GLU A 264 12.87 -20.34 0.50
N VAL A 265 12.89 -19.47 -0.53
CA VAL A 265 11.69 -19.16 -1.33
C VAL A 265 11.92 -19.34 -2.84
N GLU A 266 10.82 -19.61 -3.55
CA GLU A 266 10.75 -19.48 -5.00
C GLU A 266 10.69 -17.98 -5.33
N ILE A 267 11.64 -17.50 -6.14
CA ILE A 267 11.72 -16.07 -6.46
C ILE A 267 12.07 -15.86 -7.94
N SER A 268 11.26 -15.06 -8.62
CA SER A 268 11.49 -14.63 -10.00
C SER A 268 12.44 -13.42 -10.04
N LYS A 269 12.88 -13.08 -11.26
CA LYS A 269 13.71 -11.88 -11.50
C LYS A 269 12.95 -10.60 -11.10
N MET A 270 11.65 -10.51 -11.40
CA MET A 270 10.84 -9.34 -11.06
C MET A 270 10.69 -9.17 -9.55
N GLU A 271 10.42 -10.24 -8.82
CA GLU A 271 10.34 -10.24 -7.35
C GLU A 271 11.68 -9.88 -6.71
N SER A 272 12.80 -10.37 -7.25
CA SER A 272 14.16 -9.99 -6.81
C SER A 272 14.42 -8.50 -7.00
N GLN A 273 14.03 -7.94 -8.14
CA GLN A 273 14.17 -6.52 -8.43
C GLN A 273 13.35 -5.64 -7.47
N GLU A 274 12.14 -6.06 -7.11
CA GLU A 274 11.33 -5.32 -6.12
C GLU A 274 11.94 -5.35 -4.72
N LEU A 275 12.53 -6.48 -4.30
CA LEU A 275 13.25 -6.55 -3.01
C LEU A 275 14.48 -5.64 -2.94
N GLU A 276 15.20 -5.48 -4.06
CA GLU A 276 16.38 -4.64 -4.18
C GLU A 276 16.10 -3.18 -4.56
N ASN A 277 14.82 -2.86 -4.87
CA ASN A 277 14.41 -1.51 -5.20
C ASN A 277 14.52 -0.59 -3.98
N VAL A 278 14.73 0.71 -4.21
CA VAL A 278 14.75 1.75 -3.14
C VAL A 278 13.40 1.91 -2.42
N VAL A 279 12.32 1.42 -2.98
CA VAL A 279 11.03 1.26 -2.28
C VAL A 279 11.16 0.25 -1.13
N ALA A 280 11.93 -0.82 -1.34
CA ALA A 280 12.20 -1.90 -0.39
C ALA A 280 10.91 -2.41 0.31
N PRO A 281 9.90 -2.89 -0.44
CA PRO A 281 8.64 -3.36 0.12
C PRO A 281 8.82 -4.73 0.78
N ILE A 282 7.82 -5.14 1.56
CA ILE A 282 7.61 -6.55 1.87
C ILE A 282 7.04 -7.23 0.61
N VAL A 283 7.72 -8.26 0.10
CA VAL A 283 7.25 -9.09 -1.01
C VAL A 283 6.76 -10.43 -0.48
N ILE A 284 5.51 -10.80 -0.77
CA ILE A 284 4.97 -12.10 -0.39
C ILE A 284 5.43 -13.13 -1.43
N LEU A 285 6.15 -14.17 -0.96
CA LEU A 285 6.81 -15.18 -1.79
C LEU A 285 6.43 -16.59 -1.36
N ASN A 286 6.38 -17.53 -2.32
CA ASN A 286 6.14 -18.94 -2.05
C ASN A 286 7.37 -19.60 -1.45
N LEU A 287 7.14 -20.44 -0.45
CA LEU A 287 8.20 -21.28 0.13
C LEU A 287 8.65 -22.36 -0.86
N LYS A 288 9.92 -22.69 -0.82
CA LYS A 288 10.43 -23.88 -1.49
C LYS A 288 10.05 -25.13 -0.72
N ASN A 289 9.79 -26.21 -1.44
CA ASN A 289 9.63 -27.56 -0.87
C ASN A 289 11.00 -28.14 -0.47
N THR A 290 11.67 -27.55 0.52
CA THR A 290 12.97 -28.02 1.00
C THR A 290 12.86 -28.46 2.47
N ALA A 291 13.44 -29.64 2.75
CA ALA A 291 13.51 -30.18 4.12
C ALA A 291 14.54 -29.46 5.01
N ASP A 292 15.38 -28.59 4.46
CA ASP A 292 16.58 -28.04 5.11
C ASP A 292 16.46 -26.60 5.59
N THR A 293 15.23 -26.10 5.85
CA THR A 293 15.06 -24.75 6.40
C THR A 293 15.29 -24.71 7.91
N ASN A 294 16.03 -23.68 8.37
CA ASN A 294 16.13 -23.37 9.80
C ASN A 294 15.01 -22.43 10.28
N LEU A 295 14.15 -21.94 9.37
CA LEU A 295 13.02 -21.08 9.71
C LEU A 295 11.93 -21.85 10.46
N GLN A 296 11.32 -21.20 11.43
CA GLN A 296 10.21 -21.78 12.20
C GLN A 296 8.87 -21.47 11.51
N LEU A 297 8.67 -22.03 10.31
CA LEU A 297 7.59 -21.67 9.38
C LEU A 297 6.20 -21.72 10.04
N GLU A 298 5.89 -22.80 10.79
CA GLU A 298 4.63 -22.92 11.53
C GLU A 298 4.41 -21.82 12.58
N ALA A 299 5.49 -21.28 13.13
CA ALA A 299 5.41 -20.14 14.04
C ALA A 299 5.38 -18.80 13.31
N ILE A 300 5.92 -18.70 12.09
CA ILE A 300 6.00 -17.48 11.26
C ILE A 300 4.72 -17.26 10.45
N ALA A 301 4.23 -18.30 9.76
CA ALA A 301 3.09 -18.25 8.86
C ALA A 301 2.27 -19.55 8.96
N PRO A 302 1.50 -19.74 10.06
CA PRO A 302 0.75 -20.98 10.31
C PRO A 302 -0.17 -21.35 9.14
N ASN A 303 -0.11 -22.59 8.69
CA ASN A 303 -0.94 -23.15 7.61
C ASN A 303 -0.82 -22.46 6.24
N LEU A 304 0.24 -21.67 6.01
CA LEU A 304 0.46 -20.97 4.75
C LEU A 304 1.77 -21.41 4.09
N ASN A 305 1.76 -21.54 2.76
CA ASN A 305 2.93 -21.85 1.94
C ASN A 305 3.66 -20.58 1.46
N GLN A 306 3.40 -19.44 2.10
CA GLN A 306 3.92 -18.13 1.71
C GLN A 306 4.42 -17.36 2.92
N ILE A 307 5.48 -16.57 2.70
CA ILE A 307 6.02 -15.64 3.70
C ILE A 307 6.24 -14.25 3.10
N GLY A 308 6.03 -13.22 3.92
CA GLY A 308 6.45 -11.86 3.58
C GLY A 308 7.95 -11.69 3.81
N VAL A 309 8.66 -11.25 2.80
CA VAL A 309 10.13 -11.07 2.82
C VAL A 309 10.48 -9.63 2.53
N MET A 310 11.45 -9.07 3.25
CA MET A 310 12.08 -7.80 2.93
C MET A 310 13.59 -7.85 3.17
N LEU A 311 14.32 -6.92 2.55
CA LEU A 311 15.74 -6.67 2.79
C LEU A 311 15.91 -5.45 3.69
N PRO A 312 17.11 -5.23 4.30
CA PRO A 312 17.40 -4.06 5.11
C PRO A 312 17.23 -2.76 4.29
N TYR A 313 16.30 -1.94 4.66
CA TYR A 313 16.03 -0.66 3.98
C TYR A 313 16.68 0.54 4.66
N THR A 314 17.27 0.34 5.85
CA THR A 314 18.06 1.38 6.53
C THR A 314 19.48 0.88 6.79
N PRO A 315 20.47 1.79 6.83
CA PRO A 315 21.84 1.43 7.23
C PRO A 315 21.90 0.74 8.59
N LEU A 316 21.05 1.13 9.54
CA LEU A 316 20.96 0.50 10.86
C LEU A 316 20.58 -0.99 10.76
N PHE A 317 19.52 -1.33 10.00
CA PHE A 317 19.13 -2.73 9.82
C PHE A 317 20.15 -3.53 9.03
N ASP A 318 20.83 -2.92 8.05
CA ASP A 318 21.93 -3.55 7.30
C ASP A 318 23.08 -3.95 8.22
N LEU A 319 23.56 -3.03 9.07
CA LEU A 319 24.61 -3.31 10.07
C LEU A 319 24.21 -4.36 11.10
N LEU A 320 22.97 -4.32 11.59
CA LEU A 320 22.45 -5.28 12.55
C LEU A 320 22.40 -6.69 11.96
N LEU A 321 21.93 -6.82 10.70
CA LEU A 321 21.80 -8.11 10.01
C LEU A 321 23.13 -8.62 9.46
N GLU A 322 24.04 -7.73 9.04
CA GLU A 322 25.44 -8.08 8.74
C GLU A 322 26.11 -8.77 9.93
N LYS A 323 25.86 -8.26 11.15
CA LYS A 323 26.39 -8.84 12.39
C LYS A 323 25.69 -10.13 12.79
N PHE A 324 24.34 -10.15 12.74
CA PHE A 324 23.54 -11.30 13.18
C PHE A 324 23.57 -12.48 12.21
N LYS A 325 23.67 -12.22 10.90
CA LYS A 325 23.79 -13.21 9.79
C LYS A 325 22.62 -14.20 9.65
N ARG A 326 21.50 -13.94 10.28
CA ARG A 326 20.29 -14.76 10.24
C ARG A 326 19.07 -13.87 10.00
N PRO A 327 17.99 -14.40 9.40
CA PRO A 327 16.76 -13.63 9.27
C PRO A 327 16.11 -13.35 10.63
N ILE A 328 15.43 -12.22 10.72
CA ILE A 328 14.64 -11.82 11.88
C ILE A 328 13.16 -11.69 11.47
N VAL A 329 12.26 -11.96 12.41
CA VAL A 329 10.89 -11.44 12.34
C VAL A 329 10.98 -9.92 12.44
N ALA A 330 10.23 -9.22 11.58
CA ALA A 330 10.07 -7.77 11.65
C ALA A 330 8.60 -7.42 11.44
N THR A 331 7.94 -6.91 12.46
CA THR A 331 6.52 -6.55 12.44
C THR A 331 6.31 -5.18 13.08
N SER A 332 5.25 -4.46 12.68
CA SER A 332 4.93 -3.14 13.23
C SER A 332 4.95 -3.11 14.76
N GLY A 333 5.55 -2.06 15.33
CA GLY A 333 5.60 -1.82 16.77
C GLY A 333 4.27 -1.29 17.29
N ASN A 334 3.32 -2.21 17.53
CA ASN A 334 1.97 -1.91 18.04
C ASN A 334 1.37 -3.18 18.67
N ILE A 335 0.30 -3.01 19.42
CA ILE A 335 -0.64 -4.09 19.74
C ILE A 335 -1.47 -4.35 18.47
N SER A 336 -1.98 -5.57 18.30
CA SER A 336 -2.77 -5.96 17.11
C SER A 336 -3.91 -4.97 16.84
N ASN A 337 -4.09 -4.59 15.57
CA ASN A 337 -5.09 -3.63 15.07
C ASN A 337 -4.93 -2.16 15.55
N ALA A 338 -3.89 -1.82 16.28
CA ALA A 338 -3.50 -0.43 16.54
C ALA A 338 -2.54 0.07 15.43
N PRO A 339 -2.39 1.38 15.22
CA PRO A 339 -1.44 1.92 14.27
C PRO A 339 0.00 1.73 14.76
N ILE A 340 0.97 1.82 13.84
CA ILE A 340 2.39 1.77 14.18
C ILE A 340 2.75 2.92 15.13
N ILE A 341 3.47 2.60 16.22
CA ILE A 341 3.98 3.60 17.15
C ILE A 341 5.21 4.28 16.52
N PHE A 342 5.24 5.60 16.54
CA PHE A 342 6.32 6.43 15.98
C PHE A 342 6.85 7.48 16.96
N ASP A 343 6.06 7.86 17.95
CA ASP A 343 6.48 8.76 19.03
C ASP A 343 7.34 8.02 20.05
N ASP A 344 8.49 8.60 20.39
CA ASP A 344 9.49 7.96 21.28
C ASP A 344 8.99 7.81 22.71
N LYS A 345 8.19 8.77 23.22
CA LYS A 345 7.65 8.70 24.57
C LYS A 345 6.58 7.60 24.65
N LYS A 346 5.69 7.53 23.64
CA LYS A 346 4.68 6.48 23.53
C LYS A 346 5.36 5.10 23.37
N ALA A 347 6.43 5.00 22.59
CA ALA A 347 7.19 3.77 22.40
C ALA A 347 7.79 3.26 23.72
N LEU A 348 8.44 4.13 24.49
CA LEU A 348 9.00 3.77 25.80
C LEU A 348 7.91 3.51 26.86
N ALA A 349 6.71 4.02 26.70
CA ALA A 349 5.60 3.75 27.61
C ALA A 349 4.93 2.39 27.33
N GLU A 350 4.72 2.04 26.04
CA GLU A 350 3.83 0.95 25.63
C GLU A 350 4.58 -0.29 25.12
N LEU A 351 5.70 -0.13 24.37
CA LEU A 351 6.34 -1.29 23.70
C LEU A 351 7.01 -2.25 24.68
N PHE A 352 7.35 -1.84 25.90
CA PHE A 352 7.86 -2.77 26.93
C PHE A 352 6.84 -3.78 27.45
N THR A 353 5.58 -3.64 27.08
CA THR A 353 4.58 -4.72 27.28
C THR A 353 4.84 -5.93 26.36
N ILE A 354 5.62 -5.75 25.29
CA ILE A 354 5.91 -6.77 24.28
C ILE A 354 7.43 -6.99 24.15
N ALA A 355 8.20 -5.90 24.06
CA ALA A 355 9.65 -5.94 23.84
C ALA A 355 10.44 -6.02 25.15
N ASP A 356 11.52 -6.79 25.14
CA ASP A 356 12.47 -6.85 26.26
C ASP A 356 13.42 -5.62 26.25
N PHE A 357 13.69 -5.06 25.06
CA PHE A 357 14.56 -3.89 24.85
C PHE A 357 13.99 -2.99 23.76
N THR A 358 14.30 -1.69 23.82
CA THR A 358 13.90 -0.69 22.82
C THR A 358 15.10 0.12 22.35
N LEU A 359 15.34 0.09 21.03
CA LEU A 359 16.31 0.95 20.35
C LEU A 359 15.61 2.12 19.70
N THR A 360 15.95 3.34 20.11
CA THR A 360 15.47 4.58 19.52
C THR A 360 16.60 5.48 19.04
N ASN A 361 16.24 6.57 18.38
CA ASN A 361 17.14 7.66 18.01
C ASN A 361 16.43 9.01 18.16
N ASN A 362 17.21 10.10 18.27
CA ASN A 362 16.69 11.44 18.52
C ASN A 362 16.14 12.16 17.27
N ARG A 363 16.13 11.52 16.07
CA ARG A 363 15.45 12.08 14.90
C ARG A 363 13.94 11.78 14.98
N GLN A 364 13.14 12.82 15.01
CA GLN A 364 11.69 12.69 15.08
C GLN A 364 11.09 12.20 13.76
N ILE A 365 10.00 11.42 13.86
CA ILE A 365 9.11 11.05 12.77
C ILE A 365 7.89 11.97 12.87
N VAL A 366 7.52 12.62 11.77
CA VAL A 366 6.35 13.51 11.68
C VAL A 366 5.15 12.73 11.15
N VAL A 367 5.36 11.96 10.09
CA VAL A 367 4.31 11.15 9.46
C VAL A 367 4.63 9.67 9.61
N PRO A 368 3.81 8.92 10.37
CA PRO A 368 4.00 7.49 10.53
C PRO A 368 3.68 6.73 9.23
N GLN A 369 4.45 5.67 8.98
CA GLN A 369 4.25 4.80 7.83
C GLN A 369 4.57 3.34 8.19
N ASP A 370 3.65 2.45 7.87
CA ASP A 370 3.92 1.01 7.80
C ASP A 370 4.82 0.67 6.60
N ASP A 371 5.34 -0.55 6.54
CA ASP A 371 6.00 -1.04 5.34
C ASP A 371 4.98 -1.37 4.25
N SER A 372 5.27 -1.01 3.00
CA SER A 372 4.49 -1.42 1.84
C SER A 372 4.54 -2.93 1.67
N VAL A 373 3.44 -3.54 1.20
CA VAL A 373 3.32 -4.97 0.96
C VAL A 373 2.86 -5.19 -0.46
N ILE A 374 3.59 -6.00 -1.21
CA ILE A 374 3.26 -6.40 -2.57
C ILE A 374 3.35 -7.91 -2.72
N ARG A 375 2.70 -8.40 -3.74
CA ARG A 375 2.89 -9.77 -4.25
C ARG A 375 2.82 -9.76 -5.78
N PHE A 376 3.21 -10.86 -6.37
CA PHE A 376 2.92 -11.15 -7.77
C PHE A 376 1.95 -12.32 -7.84
N SER A 377 1.07 -12.33 -8.83
CA SER A 377 0.33 -13.54 -9.16
C SER A 377 1.32 -14.65 -9.52
N PHE A 378 0.93 -15.91 -9.31
CA PHE A 378 1.93 -16.98 -9.23
C PHE A 378 2.51 -17.37 -10.59
N LEU A 379 1.67 -17.43 -11.62
CA LEU A 379 2.02 -17.97 -12.93
C LEU A 379 2.19 -16.88 -13.99
N LYS A 380 1.32 -15.89 -14.01
CA LYS A 380 1.34 -14.76 -14.96
C LYS A 380 2.18 -13.57 -14.48
N LYS A 381 2.59 -13.58 -13.22
CA LYS A 381 3.45 -12.55 -12.60
C LYS A 381 2.87 -11.11 -12.65
N GLN A 382 1.54 -10.97 -12.56
CA GLN A 382 0.90 -9.68 -12.36
C GLN A 382 1.23 -9.13 -10.98
N LYS A 383 1.77 -7.91 -10.90
CA LYS A 383 2.00 -7.22 -9.63
C LYS A 383 0.68 -6.83 -8.98
N ILE A 384 0.54 -7.12 -7.69
CA ILE A 384 -0.61 -6.80 -6.85
C ILE A 384 -0.11 -6.07 -5.61
N ILE A 385 -0.57 -4.87 -5.39
CA ILE A 385 -0.27 -4.10 -4.18
C ILE A 385 -1.29 -4.49 -3.11
N ILE A 386 -0.80 -5.00 -1.98
CA ILE A 386 -1.63 -5.38 -0.83
C ILE A 386 -1.77 -4.22 0.16
N ARG A 387 -0.70 -3.44 0.33
CA ARG A 387 -0.65 -2.23 1.16
C ARG A 387 0.33 -1.23 0.56
N ARG A 388 -0.13 0.01 0.40
CA ARG A 388 0.65 1.12 -0.14
C ARG A 388 1.01 2.10 0.99
N SER A 389 2.27 2.09 1.42
CA SER A 389 2.78 2.92 2.52
C SER A 389 4.23 3.34 2.23
N ARG A 390 5.19 3.12 3.14
CA ARG A 390 6.57 3.54 2.97
C ARG A 390 7.14 3.15 1.58
N GLY A 391 7.69 4.12 0.88
CA GLY A 391 8.29 3.99 -0.44
C GLY A 391 7.29 4.07 -1.60
N LEU A 392 6.01 3.79 -1.35
CA LEU A 392 4.93 3.89 -2.35
C LEU A 392 3.96 5.06 -2.11
N ALA A 393 3.98 5.65 -0.91
CA ALA A 393 3.10 6.77 -0.57
C ALA A 393 3.90 7.94 0.07
N PRO A 394 3.43 9.17 -0.09
CA PRO A 394 2.36 9.60 -0.98
C PRO A 394 2.83 9.53 -2.44
N THR A 395 1.97 9.15 -3.36
CA THR A 395 2.29 9.09 -4.78
C THR A 395 1.26 9.81 -5.62
N TYR A 396 1.73 10.31 -6.73
CA TYR A 396 0.91 10.86 -7.79
C TYR A 396 0.52 9.74 -8.76
N ILE A 397 -0.78 9.60 -9.01
CA ILE A 397 -1.30 8.55 -9.87
C ILE A 397 -1.87 9.18 -11.13
N ASN A 398 -1.43 8.67 -12.27
CA ASN A 398 -1.86 9.06 -13.60
C ASN A 398 -1.77 10.57 -13.92
N PRO A 399 -0.61 11.05 -14.41
CA PRO A 399 -0.40 12.45 -14.79
C PRO A 399 -1.28 12.93 -15.97
N GLN A 400 -1.99 12.01 -16.66
CA GLN A 400 -2.87 12.35 -17.78
C GLN A 400 -4.25 12.84 -17.33
N LEU A 401 -4.60 12.66 -16.05
CA LEU A 401 -5.83 13.19 -15.47
C LEU A 401 -5.69 14.69 -15.27
N ASN A 402 -6.44 15.47 -16.03
CA ASN A 402 -6.51 16.91 -15.89
C ASN A 402 -7.56 17.27 -14.83
N PHE A 403 -7.15 17.36 -13.58
CA PHE A 403 -8.01 17.81 -12.49
C PHE A 403 -8.20 19.34 -12.53
N SER A 404 -9.30 19.81 -11.95
CA SER A 404 -9.50 21.22 -11.66
C SER A 404 -8.49 21.74 -10.63
N ASN A 405 -8.32 23.06 -10.54
CA ASN A 405 -7.48 23.68 -9.50
C ASN A 405 -8.18 23.73 -8.12
N GLN A 406 -9.40 23.20 -8.01
CA GLN A 406 -10.16 23.15 -6.78
C GLN A 406 -9.47 22.29 -5.72
N THR A 407 -9.51 22.71 -4.48
CA THR A 407 -8.99 21.92 -3.36
C THR A 407 -10.08 20.99 -2.83
N ILE A 408 -9.83 19.68 -2.89
CA ILE A 408 -10.82 18.64 -2.51
C ILE A 408 -10.20 17.66 -1.54
N LEU A 409 -10.94 17.32 -0.48
CA LEU A 409 -10.63 16.21 0.41
C LEU A 409 -11.60 15.05 0.17
N SER A 410 -11.07 13.89 -0.23
CA SER A 410 -11.82 12.64 -0.29
C SER A 410 -11.43 11.76 0.90
N ALA A 411 -12.39 11.47 1.79
CA ALA A 411 -12.15 10.89 3.10
C ALA A 411 -11.92 9.36 3.10
N GLY A 412 -12.20 8.67 1.99
CA GLY A 412 -12.00 7.21 1.86
C GLY A 412 -13.02 6.38 2.65
N ALA A 413 -12.62 5.15 3.00
CA ALA A 413 -13.44 4.17 3.70
C ALA A 413 -13.01 3.98 5.16
N MET A 414 -13.67 3.05 5.88
CA MET A 414 -13.37 2.71 7.26
C MET A 414 -12.18 1.76 7.38
N LEU A 415 -12.14 0.70 6.56
CA LEU A 415 -11.09 -0.31 6.58
C LEU A 415 -9.96 0.08 5.62
N LYS A 416 -8.72 -0.29 5.96
CA LYS A 416 -7.53 0.02 5.13
C LYS A 416 -7.51 1.47 4.66
N SER A 417 -7.89 2.37 5.56
CA SER A 417 -8.21 3.76 5.24
C SER A 417 -7.04 4.49 4.62
N THR A 418 -7.36 5.32 3.63
CA THR A 418 -6.55 6.38 3.05
C THR A 418 -7.43 7.62 2.88
N PHE A 419 -6.82 8.77 2.67
CA PHE A 419 -7.52 9.93 2.12
C PHE A 419 -6.84 10.39 0.83
N THR A 420 -7.57 11.10 -0.01
CA THR A 420 -7.02 11.76 -1.19
C THR A 420 -7.22 13.27 -1.05
N PHE A 421 -6.15 14.01 -1.23
CA PHE A 421 -6.15 15.46 -1.22
C PHE A 421 -5.82 15.97 -2.63
N LEU A 422 -6.80 16.58 -3.30
CA LEU A 422 -6.58 17.28 -4.56
C LEU A 422 -6.25 18.74 -4.25
N HIS A 423 -5.15 19.22 -4.80
CA HIS A 423 -4.76 20.62 -4.69
C HIS A 423 -4.05 21.07 -5.96
N GLN A 424 -4.51 22.19 -6.56
CA GLN A 424 -3.94 22.79 -7.76
C GLN A 424 -3.68 21.78 -8.91
N GLY A 425 -4.65 20.90 -9.13
CA GLY A 425 -4.58 19.88 -10.19
C GLY A 425 -3.74 18.63 -9.86
N ASN A 426 -3.08 18.57 -8.70
CA ASN A 426 -2.34 17.39 -8.23
C ASN A 426 -3.14 16.62 -7.19
N SER A 427 -3.31 15.31 -7.39
CA SER A 427 -3.94 14.40 -6.43
C SER A 427 -2.89 13.70 -5.58
N PHE A 428 -3.00 13.83 -4.27
CA PHE A 428 -2.12 13.20 -3.28
C PHE A 428 -2.91 12.13 -2.53
N ILE A 429 -2.56 10.87 -2.73
CA ILE A 429 -3.17 9.78 -1.97
C ILE A 429 -2.26 9.48 -0.79
N SER A 430 -2.80 9.52 0.43
CA SER A 430 -2.06 9.24 1.65
C SER A 430 -1.50 7.81 1.68
N GLN A 431 -0.61 7.54 2.61
CA GLN A 431 -0.24 6.18 2.97
C GLN A 431 -1.45 5.43 3.57
N TYR A 432 -1.36 4.09 3.58
CA TYR A 432 -2.22 3.26 4.41
C TYR A 432 -2.18 3.73 5.87
N LEU A 433 -3.32 4.05 6.43
CA LEU A 433 -3.47 4.57 7.80
C LEU A 433 -3.99 3.52 8.78
N GLY A 434 -4.62 2.45 8.26
CA GLY A 434 -5.18 1.37 9.06
C GLY A 434 -6.70 1.38 9.13
N ASP A 435 -7.24 0.62 10.07
CA ASP A 435 -8.69 0.48 10.24
C ASP A 435 -9.20 1.50 11.27
N LEU A 436 -10.10 2.37 10.86
CA LEU A 436 -10.61 3.48 11.68
C LEU A 436 -11.57 3.05 12.82
N GLU A 437 -11.82 1.73 12.98
CA GLU A 437 -12.46 1.21 14.18
C GLU A 437 -11.60 1.45 15.45
N ASN A 438 -10.29 1.60 15.28
CA ASN A 438 -9.36 1.87 16.36
C ASN A 438 -9.22 3.39 16.59
N PHE A 439 -9.35 3.83 17.84
CA PHE A 439 -9.26 5.25 18.22
C PHE A 439 -7.91 5.89 17.83
N ASP A 440 -6.80 5.23 18.13
CA ASP A 440 -5.45 5.75 17.80
C ASP A 440 -5.24 5.86 16.28
N THR A 441 -5.85 4.95 15.49
CA THR A 441 -5.83 5.04 14.02
C THR A 441 -6.62 6.25 13.54
N THR A 442 -7.78 6.52 14.14
CA THR A 442 -8.60 7.69 13.81
C THR A 442 -7.87 9.00 14.15
N GLU A 443 -7.15 9.06 15.28
CA GLU A 443 -6.35 10.23 15.62
C GLU A 443 -5.15 10.42 14.66
N ASN A 444 -4.46 9.35 14.27
CA ASN A 444 -3.40 9.42 13.25
C ASN A 444 -3.93 9.86 11.88
N TYR A 445 -5.14 9.42 11.51
CA TYR A 445 -5.83 9.83 10.29
C TYR A 445 -6.10 11.35 10.30
N ARG A 446 -6.69 11.88 11.38
CA ARG A 446 -6.93 13.31 11.56
C ARG A 446 -5.62 14.12 11.55
N HIS A 447 -4.63 13.66 12.28
CA HIS A 447 -3.30 14.30 12.33
C HIS A 447 -2.67 14.38 10.94
N THR A 448 -2.72 13.30 10.15
CA THR A 448 -2.14 13.28 8.81
C THR A 448 -2.87 14.21 7.84
N ILE A 449 -4.20 14.28 7.89
CA ILE A 449 -5.00 15.25 7.10
C ILE A 449 -4.61 16.69 7.47
N GLN A 450 -4.55 17.00 8.76
CA GLN A 450 -4.17 18.34 9.21
C GLN A 450 -2.74 18.70 8.80
N HIS A 451 -1.84 17.72 8.79
CA HIS A 451 -0.48 17.92 8.29
C HIS A 451 -0.47 18.29 6.80
N PHE A 452 -1.31 17.68 5.96
CA PHE A 452 -1.46 18.07 4.56
C PHE A 452 -1.99 19.49 4.40
N PHE A 453 -3.04 19.89 5.16
CA PHE A 453 -3.55 21.26 5.12
C PHE A 453 -2.45 22.27 5.47
N ASN A 454 -1.65 21.98 6.48
CA ASN A 454 -0.54 22.83 6.88
C ASN A 454 0.58 22.90 5.82
N LEU A 455 0.98 21.76 5.24
CA LEU A 455 2.01 21.69 4.19
C LEU A 455 1.63 22.48 2.94
N PHE A 456 0.39 22.30 2.47
CA PHE A 456 -0.10 22.97 1.27
C PHE A 456 -0.70 24.34 1.54
N ARG A 457 -0.81 24.74 2.83
CA ARG A 457 -1.38 26.02 3.27
C ARG A 457 -2.76 26.27 2.65
N SER A 458 -3.56 25.21 2.59
CA SER A 458 -4.84 25.20 1.91
C SER A 458 -5.82 24.27 2.62
N ASP A 459 -7.03 24.81 2.83
CA ASP A 459 -8.17 24.04 3.31
C ASP A 459 -9.00 23.54 2.13
N PRO A 460 -9.76 22.44 2.27
CA PRO A 460 -10.64 21.95 1.21
C PRO A 460 -11.78 22.92 0.90
N GLU A 461 -12.20 22.97 -0.36
CA GLU A 461 -13.39 23.67 -0.84
C GLU A 461 -14.58 22.71 -1.00
N VAL A 462 -14.30 21.41 -1.18
CA VAL A 462 -15.27 20.32 -1.29
C VAL A 462 -14.77 19.13 -0.49
N ILE A 463 -15.68 18.45 0.17
CA ILE A 463 -15.40 17.21 0.90
C ILE A 463 -16.20 16.08 0.27
N ILE A 464 -15.55 14.92 0.09
CA ILE A 464 -16.16 13.71 -0.47
C ILE A 464 -15.98 12.58 0.53
N CYS A 465 -17.00 11.76 0.75
CA CYS A 465 -16.93 10.62 1.65
C CYS A 465 -17.71 9.41 1.12
N ASP A 466 -17.60 8.29 1.83
CA ASP A 466 -18.40 7.10 1.56
C ASP A 466 -19.89 7.36 1.88
N ALA A 467 -20.78 6.65 1.23
CA ALA A 467 -22.21 6.71 1.48
C ALA A 467 -22.62 6.08 2.81
N HIS A 468 -21.77 5.21 3.39
CA HIS A 468 -22.05 4.54 4.66
C HIS A 468 -22.01 5.52 5.84
N PRO A 469 -23.15 5.74 6.56
CA PRO A 469 -23.24 6.80 7.58
C PRO A 469 -22.39 6.52 8.84
N ASP A 470 -22.14 5.25 9.15
CA ASP A 470 -21.47 4.85 10.39
C ASP A 470 -19.94 4.73 10.24
N TYR A 471 -19.40 4.99 9.04
CA TYR A 471 -17.94 4.98 8.90
C TYR A 471 -17.31 6.19 9.62
N PRO A 472 -16.28 5.98 10.46
CA PRO A 472 -15.59 7.10 11.12
C PRO A 472 -15.04 8.14 10.13
N SER A 473 -14.59 7.70 8.92
CA SER A 473 -14.19 8.61 7.85
C SER A 473 -15.35 9.48 7.35
N THR A 474 -16.56 8.92 7.20
CA THR A 474 -17.78 9.66 6.83
C THR A 474 -18.17 10.65 7.91
N GLN A 475 -18.21 10.21 9.17
CA GLN A 475 -18.54 11.09 10.31
C GLN A 475 -17.55 12.24 10.46
N PHE A 476 -16.25 11.98 10.27
CA PHE A 476 -15.22 13.02 10.23
C PHE A 476 -15.47 14.03 9.09
N ALA A 477 -15.76 13.52 7.88
CA ALA A 477 -16.07 14.35 6.71
C ALA A 477 -17.30 15.23 6.92
N GLU A 478 -18.38 14.67 7.51
CA GLU A 478 -19.60 15.40 7.85
C GLU A 478 -19.36 16.50 8.89
N GLN A 479 -18.58 16.19 9.94
CA GLN A 479 -18.21 17.17 10.96
C GLN A 479 -17.38 18.30 10.37
N LEU A 480 -16.39 18.00 9.55
CA LEU A 480 -15.53 19.00 8.92
C LEU A 480 -16.33 19.88 7.93
N ALA A 481 -17.19 19.27 7.11
CA ALA A 481 -18.05 19.99 6.17
C ALA A 481 -19.01 20.94 6.90
N ALA A 482 -19.64 20.49 7.97
CA ALA A 482 -20.55 21.30 8.77
C ALA A 482 -19.83 22.46 9.49
N ALA A 483 -18.65 22.19 10.09
CA ALA A 483 -17.86 23.21 10.80
C ALA A 483 -17.37 24.33 9.86
N SER A 484 -17.05 24.00 8.61
CA SER A 484 -16.51 24.95 7.62
C SER A 484 -17.55 25.40 6.58
N ASN A 485 -18.81 24.99 6.69
CA ASN A 485 -19.90 25.26 5.75
C ASN A 485 -19.55 24.91 4.30
N LEU A 486 -18.97 23.71 4.10
CA LEU A 486 -18.49 23.22 2.80
C LEU A 486 -19.47 22.23 2.16
N PRO A 487 -19.50 22.15 0.80
CA PRO A 487 -20.21 21.10 0.10
C PRO A 487 -19.70 19.73 0.49
N LEU A 488 -20.60 18.78 0.77
CA LEU A 488 -20.33 17.38 1.05
C LEU A 488 -20.96 16.50 -0.01
N LEU A 489 -20.15 15.67 -0.68
CA LEU A 489 -20.61 14.66 -1.65
C LEU A 489 -20.45 13.27 -1.06
N LYS A 490 -21.48 12.45 -1.11
CA LYS A 490 -21.44 11.03 -0.74
C LYS A 490 -21.33 10.17 -1.99
N VAL A 491 -20.42 9.19 -1.98
CA VAL A 491 -20.17 8.27 -3.09
C VAL A 491 -20.38 6.83 -2.63
N GLN A 492 -21.15 6.07 -3.40
CA GLN A 492 -21.39 4.65 -3.13
C GLN A 492 -20.06 3.87 -3.25
N HIS A 493 -19.81 2.97 -2.30
CA HIS A 493 -18.55 2.26 -2.10
C HIS A 493 -18.02 1.54 -3.37
N HIS A 494 -18.86 0.72 -4.01
CA HIS A 494 -18.47 -0.05 -5.19
C HIS A 494 -18.33 0.83 -6.44
N ILE A 495 -19.05 1.95 -6.51
CA ILE A 495 -18.84 2.97 -7.55
C ILE A 495 -17.48 3.63 -7.35
N ALA A 496 -17.05 3.91 -6.10
CA ALA A 496 -15.71 4.43 -5.83
C ALA A 496 -14.61 3.44 -6.25
N HIS A 497 -14.73 2.15 -5.92
CA HIS A 497 -13.83 1.11 -6.42
C HIS A 497 -13.72 1.10 -7.95
N PHE A 498 -14.85 1.17 -8.65
CA PHE A 498 -14.85 1.17 -10.10
C PHE A 498 -14.25 2.46 -10.67
N ALA A 499 -14.61 3.61 -10.11
CA ALA A 499 -14.05 4.89 -10.51
C ALA A 499 -12.51 4.93 -10.32
N ALA A 500 -11.99 4.32 -9.25
CA ALA A 500 -10.55 4.27 -8.98
C ALA A 500 -9.77 3.60 -10.14
N ILE A 501 -10.21 2.44 -10.60
CA ILE A 501 -9.52 1.74 -11.69
C ILE A 501 -9.73 2.45 -13.05
N LEU A 502 -10.90 3.06 -13.27
CA LEU A 502 -11.12 3.89 -14.46
C LEU A 502 -10.17 5.10 -14.48
N GLY A 503 -9.96 5.75 -13.33
CA GLY A 503 -9.01 6.86 -13.19
C GLY A 503 -7.57 6.41 -13.40
N GLU A 504 -7.15 5.32 -12.78
CA GLU A 504 -5.79 4.79 -12.88
C GLU A 504 -5.39 4.49 -14.34
N HIS A 505 -6.32 3.95 -15.13
CA HIS A 505 -6.10 3.57 -16.52
C HIS A 505 -6.55 4.62 -17.55
N ASN A 506 -6.90 5.83 -17.10
CA ASN A 506 -7.40 6.91 -17.97
C ASN A 506 -8.63 6.53 -18.83
N LEU A 507 -9.52 5.72 -18.28
CA LEU A 507 -10.71 5.21 -18.97
C LEU A 507 -11.95 6.08 -18.76
N ILE A 508 -11.86 7.15 -18.00
CA ILE A 508 -12.98 8.04 -17.67
C ILE A 508 -13.61 8.73 -18.90
N GLN A 509 -12.87 8.84 -20.00
CA GLN A 509 -13.31 9.41 -21.27
C GLN A 509 -13.60 8.33 -22.33
N SER A 510 -13.63 7.05 -21.95
CA SER A 510 -13.90 5.97 -22.92
C SER A 510 -15.25 6.15 -23.57
N SER A 511 -15.28 6.07 -24.91
CA SER A 511 -16.52 6.02 -25.71
C SER A 511 -17.17 4.65 -25.69
N GLU A 512 -16.39 3.59 -25.41
CA GLU A 512 -16.85 2.22 -25.32
C GLU A 512 -17.29 1.88 -23.89
N PRO A 513 -18.30 1.01 -23.74
CA PRO A 513 -18.72 0.56 -22.44
C PRO A 513 -17.62 -0.28 -21.78
N ILE A 514 -17.49 -0.17 -20.45
CA ILE A 514 -16.55 -0.95 -19.64
C ILE A 514 -17.35 -1.73 -18.61
N LEU A 515 -17.07 -3.01 -18.49
CA LEU A 515 -17.60 -3.88 -17.45
C LEU A 515 -16.68 -3.79 -16.22
N GLY A 516 -17.21 -3.32 -15.11
CA GLY A 516 -16.55 -3.38 -13.81
C GLY A 516 -16.98 -4.64 -13.07
N VAL A 517 -16.02 -5.47 -12.72
CA VAL A 517 -16.17 -6.58 -11.77
C VAL A 517 -15.66 -6.09 -10.43
N ILE A 518 -16.60 -5.74 -9.55
CA ILE A 518 -16.27 -5.09 -8.28
C ILE A 518 -16.60 -6.05 -7.15
N TRP A 519 -15.57 -6.82 -6.75
CA TRP A 519 -15.72 -7.91 -5.80
C TRP A 519 -15.00 -7.64 -4.49
N ASP A 520 -15.79 -7.57 -3.43
CA ASP A 520 -15.31 -7.17 -2.12
C ASP A 520 -15.98 -7.94 -0.98
N GLY A 521 -15.54 -7.66 0.25
CA GLY A 521 -16.08 -8.22 1.49
C GLY A 521 -17.38 -7.56 1.93
N THR A 522 -17.49 -6.24 1.79
CA THR A 522 -18.63 -5.48 2.30
C THR A 522 -18.63 -4.04 1.78
N GLY A 523 -19.80 -3.51 1.46
CA GLY A 523 -20.04 -2.10 1.18
C GLY A 523 -21.54 -1.83 1.17
N LEU A 524 -21.98 -0.63 1.55
CA LEU A 524 -23.39 -0.26 1.55
C LEU A 524 -23.88 -0.08 0.11
N GLY A 525 -24.91 -0.83 -0.28
CA GLY A 525 -25.58 -0.71 -1.58
C GLY A 525 -26.66 0.37 -1.58
N ASP A 526 -26.99 0.86 -2.78
CA ASP A 526 -28.07 1.86 -2.99
C ASP A 526 -29.46 1.32 -2.61
N ASP A 527 -29.61 0.00 -2.54
CA ASP A 527 -30.82 -0.70 -2.12
C ASP A 527 -30.88 -0.99 -0.61
N GLY A 528 -29.91 -0.46 0.16
CA GLY A 528 -29.79 -0.66 1.60
C GLY A 528 -29.26 -2.03 2.00
N ASN A 529 -28.86 -2.89 1.05
CA ASN A 529 -28.22 -4.18 1.33
C ASN A 529 -26.70 -4.08 1.32
N ILE A 530 -26.04 -5.13 1.78
CA ILE A 530 -24.58 -5.24 1.72
C ILE A 530 -24.18 -5.79 0.36
N TRP A 531 -23.50 -5.00 -0.43
CA TRP A 531 -22.91 -5.41 -1.69
C TRP A 531 -21.50 -5.99 -1.49
N GLY A 532 -20.99 -6.68 -2.54
CA GLY A 532 -19.62 -7.20 -2.56
C GLY A 532 -19.37 -8.24 -3.66
N GLY A 533 -20.35 -8.50 -4.53
CA GLY A 533 -20.20 -9.40 -5.68
C GLY A 533 -20.81 -8.78 -6.95
N GLU A 534 -20.39 -7.55 -7.28
CA GLU A 534 -21.12 -6.68 -8.19
C GLU A 534 -20.54 -6.67 -9.61
N PHE A 535 -21.43 -6.55 -10.57
CA PHE A 535 -21.12 -6.23 -11.96
C PHE A 535 -21.73 -4.89 -12.31
N LEU A 536 -20.89 -3.94 -12.68
CA LEU A 536 -21.26 -2.57 -13.03
C LEU A 536 -20.88 -2.29 -14.48
N ILE A 537 -21.66 -1.51 -15.20
CA ILE A 537 -21.31 -0.99 -16.52
C ILE A 537 -21.06 0.52 -16.40
N PHE A 538 -19.89 0.95 -16.88
CA PHE A 538 -19.60 2.36 -17.10
C PHE A 538 -19.78 2.68 -18.58
N LYS A 539 -20.67 3.62 -18.88
CA LYS A 539 -20.93 4.12 -20.24
C LYS A 539 -21.48 5.54 -20.18
N ASN A 540 -21.01 6.41 -21.07
CA ASN A 540 -21.47 7.81 -21.16
C ASN A 540 -21.42 8.54 -19.79
N HIS A 541 -20.34 8.36 -19.03
CA HIS A 541 -20.13 8.93 -17.69
C HIS A 541 -21.13 8.47 -16.61
N GLN A 542 -21.84 7.38 -16.85
CA GLN A 542 -22.80 6.82 -15.90
C GLN A 542 -22.40 5.42 -15.47
N PHE A 543 -22.68 5.11 -14.20
CA PHE A 543 -22.50 3.79 -13.61
C PHE A 543 -23.85 3.11 -13.49
N LYS A 544 -23.95 1.86 -13.92
CA LYS A 544 -25.18 1.07 -13.81
C LYS A 544 -24.84 -0.33 -13.32
N ARG A 545 -25.48 -0.77 -12.23
CA ARG A 545 -25.45 -2.15 -11.80
C ARG A 545 -26.17 -3.04 -12.82
N CYS A 546 -25.51 -4.08 -13.31
CA CYS A 546 -26.04 -4.98 -14.33
C CYS A 546 -26.18 -6.43 -13.87
N GLY A 547 -25.59 -6.77 -12.72
CA GLY A 547 -25.69 -8.10 -12.13
C GLY A 547 -24.95 -8.19 -10.81
N HIS A 548 -25.15 -9.30 -10.10
CA HIS A 548 -24.51 -9.53 -8.80
C HIS A 548 -24.58 -11.01 -8.39
N LEU A 549 -23.86 -11.38 -7.33
CA LEU A 549 -24.06 -12.66 -6.64
C LEU A 549 -25.47 -12.68 -6.02
N SER A 550 -26.19 -13.81 -6.11
CA SER A 550 -27.53 -13.91 -5.54
C SER A 550 -27.52 -13.53 -4.06
N TYR A 551 -28.55 -12.76 -3.66
CA TYR A 551 -28.66 -12.31 -2.27
C TYR A 551 -28.89 -13.47 -1.31
N PHE A 552 -28.17 -13.44 -0.20
CA PHE A 552 -28.36 -14.31 0.95
C PHE A 552 -28.53 -13.45 2.23
N ASP A 553 -29.04 -14.08 3.29
CA ASP A 553 -29.25 -13.39 4.57
C ASP A 553 -27.93 -12.97 5.19
N PHE A 554 -27.87 -11.74 5.72
CA PHE A 554 -26.76 -11.29 6.56
C PHE A 554 -27.21 -11.26 8.01
N ILE A 555 -26.60 -12.09 8.85
CA ILE A 555 -26.98 -12.27 10.26
C ILE A 555 -25.81 -11.97 11.20
N LEU A 556 -26.11 -11.63 12.43
CA LEU A 556 -25.11 -11.45 13.51
C LEU A 556 -24.06 -10.35 13.26
N GLY A 557 -24.29 -9.45 12.31
CA GLY A 557 -23.43 -8.29 12.06
C GLY A 557 -21.95 -8.68 11.87
N ASN A 558 -21.05 -7.98 12.55
CA ASN A 558 -19.59 -8.21 12.47
C ASN A 558 -19.12 -9.63 12.90
N LYS A 559 -19.99 -10.47 13.43
CA LYS A 559 -19.64 -11.86 13.78
C LYS A 559 -19.59 -12.75 12.53
N MET A 560 -20.48 -12.53 11.56
CA MET A 560 -20.53 -13.34 10.35
C MET A 560 -19.21 -13.29 9.54
N PRO A 561 -18.58 -12.16 9.27
CA PRO A 561 -17.26 -12.11 8.64
C PRO A 561 -16.14 -12.75 9.47
N LYS A 562 -16.24 -12.74 10.80
CA LYS A 562 -15.23 -13.32 11.70
C LYS A 562 -15.34 -14.83 11.90
N GLU A 563 -16.51 -15.41 11.58
CA GLU A 563 -16.78 -16.85 11.71
C GLU A 563 -17.26 -17.41 10.36
N PRO A 564 -16.36 -17.83 9.45
CA PRO A 564 -16.67 -18.45 8.15
C PRO A 564 -17.75 -19.51 8.19
N ARG A 565 -17.83 -20.31 9.28
CA ARG A 565 -18.88 -21.31 9.51
C ARG A 565 -20.30 -20.72 9.52
N ILE A 566 -20.46 -19.44 9.91
CA ILE A 566 -21.76 -18.74 9.87
C ILE A 566 -22.12 -18.40 8.44
N SER A 567 -21.17 -17.93 7.64
CA SER A 567 -21.37 -17.72 6.21
C SER A 567 -21.77 -19.02 5.50
N ALA A 568 -21.08 -20.13 5.82
CA ALA A 568 -21.42 -21.44 5.28
C ALA A 568 -22.85 -21.87 5.68
N LEU A 569 -23.26 -21.70 6.94
CA LEU A 569 -24.60 -22.04 7.43
C LEU A 569 -25.68 -21.24 6.69
N VAL A 570 -25.49 -19.96 6.50
CA VAL A 570 -26.47 -19.08 5.85
C VAL A 570 -26.61 -19.40 4.36
N LEU A 571 -25.47 -19.48 3.65
CA LEU A 571 -25.45 -19.70 2.20
C LEU A 571 -25.91 -21.14 1.84
N SER A 572 -25.80 -22.10 2.77
CA SER A 572 -26.19 -23.49 2.53
C SER A 572 -27.54 -23.85 3.15
N LYS A 573 -28.35 -22.88 3.60
CA LYS A 573 -29.62 -23.15 4.30
C LYS A 573 -30.60 -24.03 3.51
N ASN A 574 -30.52 -24.01 2.19
CA ASN A 574 -31.35 -24.80 1.29
C ASN A 574 -30.71 -26.13 0.87
N ILE A 575 -29.53 -26.48 1.38
CA ILE A 575 -28.78 -27.69 1.02
C ILE A 575 -28.69 -28.62 2.25
N PRO A 576 -29.60 -29.62 2.36
CA PRO A 576 -29.69 -30.46 3.58
C PRO A 576 -28.39 -31.19 3.94
N ASP A 577 -27.63 -31.63 2.93
CA ASP A 577 -26.38 -32.36 3.15
C ASP A 577 -25.27 -31.47 3.68
N ALA A 578 -25.24 -30.19 3.27
CA ALA A 578 -24.34 -29.21 3.86
C ALA A 578 -24.65 -28.95 5.33
N LEU A 579 -25.94 -28.86 5.70
CA LEU A 579 -26.36 -28.66 7.08
C LEU A 579 -25.93 -29.84 8.02
N LYS A 580 -25.86 -31.08 7.49
CA LYS A 580 -25.35 -32.21 8.24
C LYS A 580 -23.85 -32.03 8.60
N ILE A 581 -23.04 -31.60 7.62
CA ILE A 581 -21.62 -31.33 7.80
C ILE A 581 -21.41 -30.16 8.78
N LEU A 582 -22.18 -29.10 8.61
CA LEU A 582 -22.02 -27.86 9.39
C LEU A 582 -22.47 -28.02 10.85
N LYS A 583 -23.41 -28.92 11.16
CA LYS A 583 -23.91 -29.13 12.53
C LYS A 583 -22.79 -29.43 13.52
N GLU A 584 -21.77 -30.17 13.10
CA GLU A 584 -20.63 -30.55 13.95
C GLU A 584 -19.70 -29.36 14.29
N LYS A 585 -19.81 -28.24 13.56
CA LYS A 585 -18.99 -27.03 13.76
C LYS A 585 -19.55 -26.06 14.81
N PHE A 586 -20.73 -26.37 15.34
CA PHE A 586 -21.44 -25.56 16.33
C PHE A 586 -21.70 -26.33 17.60
N THR A 587 -21.71 -25.63 18.73
CA THR A 587 -22.29 -26.20 19.96
C THR A 587 -23.80 -26.40 19.78
N GLU A 588 -24.41 -27.26 20.56
CA GLU A 588 -25.87 -27.52 20.50
C GLU A 588 -26.67 -26.21 20.69
N GLN A 589 -26.20 -25.33 21.58
CA GLN A 589 -26.84 -24.03 21.84
C GLN A 589 -26.71 -23.09 20.63
N GLU A 590 -25.49 -22.97 20.08
CA GLU A 590 -25.26 -22.14 18.87
C GLU A 590 -26.10 -22.65 17.69
N TRP A 591 -26.12 -24.00 17.48
CA TRP A 591 -26.88 -24.62 16.40
C TRP A 591 -28.37 -24.28 16.51
N ASN A 592 -28.97 -24.49 17.72
CA ASN A 592 -30.37 -24.21 17.94
C ASN A 592 -30.76 -22.75 17.74
N ILE A 593 -29.88 -21.83 18.14
CA ILE A 593 -30.08 -20.38 17.95
C ILE A 593 -29.94 -20.00 16.48
N TYR A 594 -28.83 -20.39 15.86
CA TYR A 594 -28.52 -19.94 14.50
C TYR A 594 -29.44 -20.57 13.46
N ASN A 595 -29.80 -21.86 13.64
CA ASN A 595 -30.77 -22.52 12.79
C ASN A 595 -32.15 -21.86 12.83
N LYS A 596 -32.58 -21.35 14.00
CA LYS A 596 -33.81 -20.53 14.10
C LYS A 596 -33.67 -19.18 13.42
N LEU A 597 -32.49 -18.58 13.40
CA LEU A 597 -32.26 -17.30 12.73
C LEU A 597 -32.33 -17.44 11.22
N ILE A 598 -31.75 -18.49 10.64
CA ILE A 598 -31.75 -18.69 9.16
C ILE A 598 -33.10 -19.12 8.61
N THR A 599 -34.04 -19.58 9.46
CA THR A 599 -35.42 -19.89 9.03
C THR A 599 -36.31 -18.65 8.92
N LYS A 600 -35.86 -17.52 9.45
CA LYS A 600 -36.55 -16.22 9.35
C LYS A 600 -35.86 -15.40 8.27
N ASP A 601 -36.63 -14.78 7.41
CA ASP A 601 -36.04 -13.82 6.44
C ASP A 601 -35.36 -12.68 7.19
N SER A 602 -34.08 -12.47 6.92
CA SER A 602 -33.34 -11.32 7.43
C SER A 602 -33.76 -10.06 6.68
N ILE A 603 -33.87 -8.95 7.41
CA ILE A 603 -34.10 -7.63 6.83
C ILE A 603 -32.91 -7.21 5.99
N LEU A 604 -31.69 -7.58 6.42
CA LEU A 604 -30.46 -7.25 5.73
C LEU A 604 -29.97 -8.43 4.90
N LYS A 605 -29.73 -8.21 3.62
CA LYS A 605 -29.19 -9.18 2.68
C LYS A 605 -27.79 -8.83 2.27
N SER A 606 -27.05 -9.80 1.70
CA SER A 606 -25.73 -9.55 1.14
C SER A 606 -25.52 -10.27 -0.19
N SER A 607 -24.73 -9.65 -1.08
CA SER A 607 -24.22 -10.24 -2.33
C SER A 607 -22.68 -10.44 -2.26
N SER A 608 -22.09 -10.47 -1.08
CA SER A 608 -20.63 -10.50 -0.87
C SER A 608 -19.98 -11.79 -1.38
N ILE A 609 -19.04 -11.64 -2.32
CA ILE A 609 -18.15 -12.73 -2.75
C ILE A 609 -17.21 -13.14 -1.60
N GLY A 610 -16.76 -12.21 -0.77
CA GLY A 610 -15.94 -12.52 0.40
C GLY A 610 -16.63 -13.53 1.33
N ARG A 611 -17.93 -13.40 1.55
CA ARG A 611 -18.71 -14.37 2.36
C ARG A 611 -18.86 -15.73 1.66
N LEU A 612 -18.85 -15.76 0.33
CA LEU A 612 -18.85 -17.03 -0.41
C LEU A 612 -17.49 -17.74 -0.25
N PHE A 613 -16.36 -17.03 -0.31
CA PHE A 613 -15.04 -17.60 0.01
C PHE A 613 -15.00 -18.18 1.44
N ASP A 614 -15.53 -17.43 2.41
CA ASP A 614 -15.63 -17.91 3.80
C ASP A 614 -16.44 -19.20 3.90
N ALA A 615 -17.59 -19.25 3.23
CA ALA A 615 -18.47 -20.43 3.24
C ALA A 615 -17.76 -21.66 2.67
N VAL A 616 -17.09 -21.52 1.52
CA VAL A 616 -16.35 -22.62 0.89
C VAL A 616 -15.21 -23.09 1.78
N ALA A 617 -14.43 -22.17 2.37
CA ALA A 617 -13.34 -22.52 3.28
C ALA A 617 -13.85 -23.30 4.51
N ALA A 618 -14.99 -22.88 5.07
CA ALA A 618 -15.59 -23.60 6.22
C ALA A 618 -16.10 -24.98 5.82
N LEU A 619 -16.75 -25.16 4.67
CA LEU A 619 -17.21 -26.45 4.16
C LEU A 619 -16.06 -27.43 3.93
N LEU A 620 -14.90 -26.92 3.50
CA LEU A 620 -13.67 -27.71 3.30
C LEU A 620 -12.86 -27.93 4.59
N ASN A 621 -13.36 -27.56 5.77
CA ASN A 621 -12.68 -27.66 7.05
C ASN A 621 -11.35 -26.88 7.15
N LEU A 622 -11.21 -25.77 6.43
CA LEU A 622 -10.00 -24.94 6.43
C LEU A 622 -10.03 -23.90 7.54
N CYS A 623 -11.18 -23.24 7.76
CA CYS A 623 -11.30 -22.15 8.70
C CYS A 623 -12.75 -21.98 9.20
N ASP A 624 -13.00 -22.23 10.49
CA ASP A 624 -14.31 -22.01 11.11
C ASP A 624 -14.42 -20.62 11.76
N LYS A 625 -13.30 -20.11 12.26
CA LYS A 625 -13.16 -18.78 12.87
C LYS A 625 -11.83 -18.19 12.42
N GLN A 626 -11.86 -17.04 11.81
CA GLN A 626 -10.63 -16.37 11.36
C GLN A 626 -10.08 -15.43 12.43
N SER A 627 -8.77 -15.38 12.52
CA SER A 627 -8.03 -14.54 13.47
C SER A 627 -7.60 -13.20 12.86
N PHE A 628 -7.67 -13.10 11.54
CA PHE A 628 -7.41 -11.87 10.76
C PHE A 628 -8.25 -11.89 9.48
N GLU A 629 -8.51 -10.72 8.93
CA GLU A 629 -9.30 -10.55 7.71
C GLU A 629 -8.68 -11.28 6.52
N GLY A 630 -9.49 -12.08 5.81
CA GLY A 630 -9.09 -12.81 4.61
C GLY A 630 -8.35 -14.14 4.87
N GLU A 631 -8.19 -14.59 6.12
CA GLU A 631 -7.52 -15.85 6.45
C GLU A 631 -8.15 -17.03 5.70
N ALA A 632 -9.47 -17.15 5.71
CA ALA A 632 -10.20 -18.21 5.03
C ALA A 632 -9.95 -18.20 3.50
N ALA A 633 -9.97 -17.03 2.88
CA ALA A 633 -9.72 -16.89 1.45
C ALA A 633 -8.27 -17.23 1.08
N MET A 634 -7.29 -16.86 1.92
CA MET A 634 -5.87 -17.19 1.69
C MET A 634 -5.61 -18.69 1.78
N LEU A 635 -6.24 -19.40 2.72
CA LEU A 635 -6.12 -20.84 2.84
C LEU A 635 -6.70 -21.55 1.62
N LEU A 636 -7.86 -21.09 1.14
CA LEU A 636 -8.50 -21.63 -0.06
C LEU A 636 -7.67 -21.33 -1.34
N GLU A 637 -7.09 -20.14 -1.44
CA GLU A 637 -6.15 -19.77 -2.51
C GLU A 637 -4.93 -20.69 -2.57
N ASN A 638 -4.32 -21.00 -1.43
CA ASN A 638 -3.16 -21.91 -1.35
C ASN A 638 -3.49 -23.29 -1.91
N LEU A 639 -4.65 -23.86 -1.55
CA LEU A 639 -5.07 -25.16 -2.08
C LEU A 639 -5.29 -25.12 -3.60
N ALA A 640 -5.92 -24.08 -4.10
CA ALA A 640 -6.12 -23.90 -5.54
C ALA A 640 -4.78 -23.73 -6.26
N LEU A 641 -3.84 -22.98 -5.68
CA LEU A 641 -2.49 -22.82 -6.22
C LEU A 641 -1.75 -24.15 -6.33
N ASP A 642 -1.78 -24.98 -5.28
CA ASP A 642 -1.15 -26.30 -5.27
C ASP A 642 -1.68 -27.15 -6.43
N PHE A 643 -3.01 -27.14 -6.65
CA PHE A 643 -3.60 -27.83 -7.78
C PHE A 643 -3.11 -27.31 -9.13
N PHE A 644 -3.11 -25.98 -9.34
CA PHE A 644 -2.71 -25.38 -10.62
C PHE A 644 -1.19 -25.47 -10.90
N LYS A 645 -0.35 -25.53 -9.87
CA LYS A 645 1.07 -25.82 -10.03
C LYS A 645 1.33 -27.20 -10.63
N GLU A 646 0.53 -28.19 -10.27
CA GLU A 646 0.67 -29.58 -10.73
C GLU A 646 -0.03 -29.82 -12.08
N ASN A 647 -1.19 -29.20 -12.31
CA ASN A 647 -2.09 -29.54 -13.43
C ASN A 647 -2.15 -28.45 -14.52
N GLY A 648 -1.52 -27.27 -14.30
CA GLY A 648 -1.60 -26.14 -15.23
C GLY A 648 -2.93 -25.39 -15.16
N LEU A 649 -3.01 -24.27 -15.91
CA LEU A 649 -4.19 -23.37 -15.92
C LEU A 649 -5.28 -23.77 -16.91
N ASP A 650 -5.07 -24.75 -17.80
CA ASP A 650 -6.05 -25.21 -18.82
C ASP A 650 -7.21 -26.03 -18.23
N PHE A 651 -7.45 -25.90 -16.95
CA PHE A 651 -8.53 -26.56 -16.23
C PHE A 651 -9.90 -25.97 -16.58
N LEU A 652 -10.88 -26.83 -16.93
CA LEU A 652 -12.19 -26.40 -17.46
C LEU A 652 -13.39 -26.90 -16.63
N SER A 653 -13.19 -27.56 -15.51
CA SER A 653 -14.30 -28.03 -14.66
C SER A 653 -14.87 -26.89 -13.82
N SER A 654 -16.18 -26.75 -13.77
CA SER A 654 -16.89 -25.63 -13.15
C SER A 654 -18.14 -26.09 -12.39
N TYR A 655 -18.51 -25.35 -11.36
CA TYR A 655 -19.80 -25.42 -10.68
C TYR A 655 -20.82 -24.44 -11.28
N PHE A 656 -20.37 -23.41 -11.99
CA PHE A 656 -21.23 -22.44 -12.63
C PHE A 656 -21.70 -22.96 -14.00
N SER A 657 -23.01 -22.94 -14.25
CA SER A 657 -23.56 -23.34 -15.54
C SER A 657 -24.05 -22.14 -16.35
N LYS A 658 -24.82 -21.24 -15.75
CA LYS A 658 -25.40 -20.07 -16.41
C LYS A 658 -25.85 -18.99 -15.41
N LEU A 659 -26.04 -17.78 -15.93
CA LEU A 659 -26.68 -16.71 -15.17
C LEU A 659 -28.18 -16.98 -15.01
N SER A 660 -28.74 -16.54 -13.88
CA SER A 660 -30.20 -16.56 -13.68
C SER A 660 -30.93 -15.59 -14.61
N ALA A 661 -32.25 -15.70 -14.70
CA ALA A 661 -33.08 -14.75 -15.46
C ALA A 661 -32.94 -13.30 -14.92
N GLN A 662 -32.60 -13.12 -13.64
CA GLN A 662 -32.35 -11.84 -13.01
C GLN A 662 -30.88 -11.38 -13.12
N GLN A 663 -30.07 -12.03 -13.94
CA GLN A 663 -28.65 -11.74 -14.13
C GLN A 663 -27.86 -11.86 -12.81
N THR A 664 -28.08 -12.94 -12.06
CA THR A 664 -27.33 -13.24 -10.84
C THR A 664 -26.57 -14.55 -10.96
N ILE A 665 -25.45 -14.64 -10.19
CA ILE A 665 -24.71 -15.88 -10.00
C ILE A 665 -25.37 -16.64 -8.85
N SER A 666 -25.79 -17.87 -9.06
CA SER A 666 -26.43 -18.71 -8.04
C SER A 666 -25.41 -19.26 -7.04
N THR A 667 -25.53 -18.89 -5.76
CA THR A 667 -24.73 -19.47 -4.68
C THR A 667 -25.13 -20.92 -4.40
N ASP A 668 -26.43 -21.25 -4.49
CA ASP A 668 -26.96 -22.58 -4.24
C ASP A 668 -26.38 -23.61 -5.24
N GLU A 669 -26.24 -23.21 -6.54
CA GLU A 669 -25.65 -24.07 -7.56
C GLU A 669 -24.18 -24.38 -7.27
N ILE A 670 -23.38 -23.36 -6.94
CA ILE A 670 -21.95 -23.51 -6.61
C ILE A 670 -21.77 -24.39 -5.38
N LEU A 671 -22.52 -24.12 -4.31
CA LEU A 671 -22.37 -24.83 -3.06
C LEU A 671 -22.91 -26.27 -3.14
N SER A 672 -24.00 -26.52 -3.87
CA SER A 672 -24.49 -27.88 -4.11
C SER A 672 -23.45 -28.74 -4.82
N GLY A 673 -22.82 -28.19 -5.89
CA GLY A 673 -21.75 -28.90 -6.59
C GLY A 673 -20.51 -29.16 -5.71
N ILE A 674 -20.15 -28.22 -4.81
CA ILE A 674 -19.08 -28.43 -3.83
C ILE A 674 -19.44 -29.57 -2.85
N ILE A 675 -20.67 -29.61 -2.35
CA ILE A 675 -21.13 -30.67 -1.44
C ILE A 675 -21.13 -32.03 -2.16
N GLU A 676 -21.54 -32.11 -3.41
CA GLU A 676 -21.45 -33.33 -4.21
C GLU A 676 -20.01 -33.83 -4.36
N ASP A 677 -19.06 -32.93 -4.68
CA ASP A 677 -17.65 -33.30 -4.78
C ASP A 677 -17.05 -33.73 -3.42
N ILE A 678 -17.45 -33.10 -2.28
CA ILE A 678 -17.10 -33.55 -0.93
C ILE A 678 -17.61 -34.96 -0.63
N GLN A 679 -18.88 -35.26 -0.96
CA GLN A 679 -19.48 -36.58 -0.78
C GLN A 679 -18.83 -37.67 -1.62
N GLN A 680 -18.33 -37.28 -2.81
CA GLN A 680 -17.55 -38.14 -3.71
C GLN A 680 -16.08 -38.29 -3.26
N ASN A 681 -15.67 -37.69 -2.17
CA ASN A 681 -14.29 -37.69 -1.67
C ASN A 681 -13.27 -37.13 -2.69
N LYS A 682 -13.66 -36.13 -3.48
CA LYS A 682 -12.72 -35.42 -4.37
C LYS A 682 -11.64 -34.70 -3.54
N PRO A 683 -10.41 -34.61 -4.04
CA PRO A 683 -9.34 -33.87 -3.36
C PRO A 683 -9.75 -32.40 -3.12
N ILE A 684 -9.47 -31.88 -1.92
CA ILE A 684 -9.86 -30.51 -1.54
C ILE A 684 -9.20 -29.43 -2.40
N ASN A 685 -7.98 -29.67 -2.89
CA ASN A 685 -7.29 -28.76 -3.84
C ASN A 685 -8.00 -28.72 -5.21
N PHE A 686 -8.54 -29.85 -5.69
CA PHE A 686 -9.39 -29.90 -6.89
C PHE A 686 -10.67 -29.09 -6.70
N ILE A 687 -11.35 -29.23 -5.54
CA ILE A 687 -12.57 -28.48 -5.23
C ILE A 687 -12.28 -26.98 -5.19
N ALA A 688 -11.17 -26.57 -4.54
CA ALA A 688 -10.72 -25.19 -4.47
C ALA A 688 -10.42 -24.64 -5.88
N ALA A 689 -9.73 -25.39 -6.74
CA ALA A 689 -9.44 -24.99 -8.12
C ALA A 689 -10.72 -24.83 -8.95
N LYS A 690 -11.65 -25.80 -8.85
CA LYS A 690 -12.95 -25.79 -9.55
C LYS A 690 -13.82 -24.60 -9.10
N PHE A 691 -13.79 -24.27 -7.80
CA PHE A 691 -14.45 -23.08 -7.29
C PHE A 691 -13.88 -21.79 -7.91
N HIS A 692 -12.57 -21.59 -7.88
CA HIS A 692 -11.96 -20.41 -8.49
C HIS A 692 -12.28 -20.29 -9.99
N PHE A 693 -12.19 -21.39 -10.72
CA PHE A 693 -12.52 -21.38 -12.15
C PHE A 693 -13.99 -21.08 -12.41
N SER A 694 -14.91 -21.53 -11.56
CA SER A 694 -16.33 -21.21 -11.65
C SER A 694 -16.62 -19.71 -11.62
N LEU A 695 -15.86 -18.97 -10.80
CA LEU A 695 -15.95 -17.52 -10.73
C LEU A 695 -15.49 -16.85 -12.04
N ILE A 696 -14.42 -17.38 -12.68
CA ILE A 696 -13.96 -16.87 -13.99
C ILE A 696 -15.02 -17.06 -15.07
N GLN A 697 -15.65 -18.22 -15.10
CA GLN A 697 -16.71 -18.49 -16.07
C GLN A 697 -17.93 -17.58 -15.88
N SER A 698 -18.27 -17.23 -14.65
CA SER A 698 -19.34 -16.27 -14.37
C SER A 698 -19.02 -14.87 -14.91
N ILE A 699 -17.77 -14.44 -14.79
CA ILE A 699 -17.30 -13.16 -15.36
C ILE A 699 -17.39 -13.17 -16.88
N GLU A 700 -16.92 -14.25 -17.53
CA GLU A 700 -17.02 -14.39 -18.99
C GLU A 700 -18.48 -14.39 -19.46
N ALA A 701 -19.37 -15.02 -18.72
CA ALA A 701 -20.80 -15.04 -19.02
C ALA A 701 -21.41 -13.61 -18.99
N PHE A 702 -21.04 -12.79 -18.00
CA PHE A 702 -21.48 -11.39 -17.95
C PHE A 702 -20.90 -10.55 -19.10
N ALA A 703 -19.62 -10.72 -19.43
CA ALA A 703 -18.99 -10.00 -20.53
C ALA A 703 -19.66 -10.34 -21.88
N LYS A 704 -19.94 -11.62 -22.11
CA LYS A 704 -20.67 -12.08 -23.30
C LYS A 704 -22.11 -11.53 -23.36
N LEU A 705 -22.84 -11.62 -22.25
CA LEU A 705 -24.22 -11.13 -22.16
C LEU A 705 -24.31 -9.62 -22.44
N SER A 706 -23.35 -8.85 -21.91
CA SER A 706 -23.28 -7.41 -22.06
C SER A 706 -22.68 -6.97 -23.41
N ASN A 707 -22.07 -7.88 -24.15
CA ASN A 707 -21.31 -7.60 -25.39
C ASN A 707 -20.23 -6.52 -25.16
N ILE A 708 -19.49 -6.61 -24.06
CA ILE A 708 -18.44 -5.64 -23.65
C ILE A 708 -17.07 -6.31 -23.77
N GLN A 709 -16.11 -5.58 -24.37
CA GLN A 709 -14.74 -6.06 -24.59
C GLN A 709 -13.74 -5.63 -23.51
N LYS A 710 -14.06 -4.57 -22.75
CA LYS A 710 -13.18 -4.00 -21.71
C LYS A 710 -13.69 -4.39 -20.34
N ILE A 711 -12.84 -5.07 -19.55
CA ILE A 711 -13.19 -5.53 -18.20
C ILE A 711 -12.20 -4.96 -17.20
N ALA A 712 -12.71 -4.28 -16.18
CA ALA A 712 -11.92 -3.68 -15.09
C ALA A 712 -12.23 -4.38 -13.76
N PHE A 713 -11.18 -4.68 -12.98
CA PHE A 713 -11.25 -5.46 -11.75
C PHE A 713 -10.84 -4.61 -10.55
N SER A 714 -11.71 -4.49 -9.54
CA SER A 714 -11.44 -3.79 -8.27
C SER A 714 -12.22 -4.43 -7.11
N GLY A 715 -11.82 -4.15 -5.89
CA GLY A 715 -12.31 -4.78 -4.67
C GLY A 715 -11.30 -5.78 -4.10
N GLY A 716 -11.35 -6.00 -2.78
CA GLY A 716 -10.37 -6.80 -2.03
C GLY A 716 -10.17 -8.24 -2.50
N VAL A 717 -11.14 -8.82 -3.21
CA VAL A 717 -11.06 -10.18 -3.75
C VAL A 717 -9.97 -10.31 -4.82
N PHE A 718 -9.64 -9.23 -5.55
CA PHE A 718 -8.57 -9.24 -6.56
C PHE A 718 -7.15 -9.13 -5.97
N GLN A 719 -7.01 -9.23 -4.66
CA GLN A 719 -5.74 -9.56 -4.01
C GLN A 719 -5.38 -11.05 -4.16
N ASN A 720 -6.33 -11.91 -4.56
CA ASN A 720 -6.14 -13.33 -4.82
C ASN A 720 -5.36 -13.54 -6.13
N GLY A 721 -4.12 -14.00 -6.03
CA GLY A 721 -3.22 -14.19 -7.18
C GLY A 721 -3.66 -15.33 -8.11
N VAL A 722 -4.35 -16.35 -7.60
CA VAL A 722 -4.88 -17.46 -8.42
C VAL A 722 -6.03 -16.96 -9.30
N LEU A 723 -6.94 -16.13 -8.77
CA LEU A 723 -7.99 -15.51 -9.59
C LEU A 723 -7.38 -14.65 -10.69
N VAL A 724 -6.37 -13.84 -10.37
CA VAL A 724 -5.70 -12.97 -11.35
C VAL A 724 -5.02 -13.80 -12.44
N ASP A 725 -4.32 -14.89 -12.09
CA ASP A 725 -3.70 -15.80 -13.07
C ASP A 725 -4.74 -16.43 -14.00
N LEU A 726 -5.86 -16.93 -13.45
CA LEU A 726 -6.94 -17.54 -14.22
C LEU A 726 -7.62 -16.52 -15.15
N LEU A 727 -7.90 -15.30 -14.67
CA LEU A 727 -8.46 -14.22 -15.48
C LEU A 727 -7.56 -13.92 -16.68
N GLN A 728 -6.27 -13.72 -16.47
CA GLN A 728 -5.33 -13.47 -17.55
C GLN A 728 -5.28 -14.66 -18.52
N HIS A 729 -5.15 -15.89 -17.99
CA HIS A 729 -5.01 -17.08 -18.83
C HIS A 729 -6.23 -17.30 -19.76
N HIS A 730 -7.44 -17.22 -19.21
CA HIS A 730 -8.67 -17.58 -19.96
C HIS A 730 -9.31 -16.41 -20.73
N LEU A 731 -9.03 -15.15 -20.32
CA LEU A 731 -9.76 -14.00 -20.84
C LEU A 731 -8.88 -12.99 -21.61
N GLU A 732 -7.56 -12.92 -21.41
CA GLU A 732 -6.69 -11.90 -22.05
C GLU A 732 -6.68 -11.93 -23.59
N ASN A 733 -6.92 -13.11 -24.20
CA ASN A 733 -7.01 -13.25 -25.65
C ASN A 733 -8.37 -12.87 -26.24
N LYS A 734 -9.38 -12.62 -25.39
CA LYS A 734 -10.76 -12.34 -25.76
C LYS A 734 -11.21 -10.94 -25.39
N TYR A 735 -10.62 -10.37 -24.33
CA TYR A 735 -11.02 -9.11 -23.69
C TYR A 735 -9.80 -8.28 -23.32
N GLU A 736 -9.96 -6.97 -23.23
CA GLU A 736 -9.00 -6.06 -22.63
C GLU A 736 -9.21 -6.06 -21.10
N LEU A 737 -8.22 -6.53 -20.36
CA LEU A 737 -8.30 -6.69 -18.91
C LEU A 737 -7.52 -5.57 -18.20
N TYR A 738 -8.15 -4.92 -17.22
CA TYR A 738 -7.58 -3.84 -16.45
C TYR A 738 -7.51 -4.23 -14.97
N PHE A 739 -6.28 -4.33 -14.43
CA PHE A 739 -5.98 -4.56 -13.02
C PHE A 739 -5.28 -3.34 -12.44
N HIS A 740 -5.44 -3.10 -11.13
CA HIS A 740 -4.67 -2.07 -10.45
C HIS A 740 -3.16 -2.33 -10.55
N GLN A 741 -2.37 -1.27 -10.78
CA GLN A 741 -0.92 -1.30 -10.95
C GLN A 741 -0.20 -0.47 -9.89
N SER A 742 -0.70 0.72 -9.62
CA SER A 742 -0.15 1.70 -8.67
C SER A 742 -0.98 1.82 -7.40
N LEU A 743 -2.24 1.38 -7.44
CA LEU A 743 -3.15 1.29 -6.30
C LEU A 743 -3.31 -0.15 -5.82
N SER A 744 -3.74 -0.31 -4.57
CA SER A 744 -4.25 -1.59 -4.09
C SER A 744 -5.67 -1.81 -4.63
N PRO A 745 -6.08 -3.05 -4.97
CA PRO A 745 -7.46 -3.33 -5.35
C PRO A 745 -8.44 -3.23 -4.16
N ASN A 746 -7.97 -3.22 -2.90
CA ASN A 746 -8.79 -3.11 -1.70
C ASN A 746 -9.21 -1.66 -1.39
N ASP A 747 -9.80 -1.42 -0.21
CA ASP A 747 -10.37 -0.12 0.20
C ASP A 747 -9.39 1.06 0.21
N GLU A 748 -8.08 0.82 0.13
CA GLU A 748 -7.09 1.89 -0.04
C GLU A 748 -7.33 2.75 -1.30
N ASN A 749 -8.02 2.22 -2.31
CA ASN A 749 -8.32 2.97 -3.54
C ASN A 749 -9.59 3.82 -3.45
N ILE A 750 -10.43 3.63 -2.43
CA ILE A 750 -11.74 4.30 -2.28
C ILE A 750 -11.60 5.81 -2.30
N SER A 751 -10.65 6.37 -1.56
CA SER A 751 -10.47 7.83 -1.51
C SER A 751 -10.14 8.43 -2.87
N PHE A 752 -9.32 7.75 -3.66
CA PHE A 752 -9.02 8.16 -5.04
C PHE A 752 -10.24 7.96 -5.96
N GLY A 753 -10.95 6.85 -5.81
CA GLY A 753 -12.19 6.59 -6.55
C GLY A 753 -13.28 7.63 -6.29
N GLN A 754 -13.42 8.10 -5.05
CA GLN A 754 -14.32 9.19 -4.69
C GLN A 754 -13.98 10.48 -5.46
N LEU A 755 -12.69 10.83 -5.55
CA LEU A 755 -12.21 11.96 -6.34
C LEU A 755 -12.52 11.80 -7.83
N ILE A 756 -12.23 10.61 -8.39
CA ILE A 756 -12.47 10.31 -9.81
C ILE A 756 -13.97 10.36 -10.13
N TYR A 757 -14.82 9.83 -9.25
CA TYR A 757 -16.27 9.93 -9.42
C TYR A 757 -16.72 11.40 -9.52
N HIS A 758 -16.24 12.25 -8.62
CA HIS A 758 -16.53 13.69 -8.67
C HIS A 758 -16.08 14.31 -9.99
N GLN A 759 -14.88 13.99 -10.47
CA GLN A 759 -14.36 14.46 -11.77
C GLN A 759 -15.25 14.01 -12.96
N ILE A 760 -15.76 12.78 -12.93
CA ILE A 760 -16.68 12.26 -13.94
C ILE A 760 -17.98 13.06 -13.95
N GLN A 761 -18.55 13.37 -12.79
CA GLN A 761 -19.78 14.15 -12.66
C GLN A 761 -19.60 15.59 -13.17
N GLN A 762 -18.49 16.22 -12.85
CA GLN A 762 -18.13 17.57 -13.34
C GLN A 762 -18.03 17.60 -14.87
N ASN A 763 -17.36 16.61 -15.47
CA ASN A 763 -17.22 16.51 -16.92
C ASN A 763 -18.58 16.30 -17.64
N SER A 764 -19.53 15.62 -16.99
CA SER A 764 -20.88 15.43 -17.51
C SER A 764 -21.68 16.72 -17.47
N ALA A 765 -21.60 17.48 -16.38
CA ALA A 765 -22.28 18.76 -16.24
C ALA A 765 -21.80 19.80 -17.28
N ASN A 766 -20.50 19.87 -17.52
CA ASN A 766 -19.91 20.79 -18.50
C ASN A 766 -20.28 20.47 -19.96
N LYS A 767 -20.61 19.22 -20.28
CA LYS A 767 -21.09 18.81 -21.63
C LYS A 767 -22.58 19.06 -21.83
N SER A 768 -23.35 19.28 -20.78
CA SER A 768 -24.81 19.53 -20.83
C SER A 768 -25.16 21.02 -20.87
N VAL A 769 -24.18 21.92 -20.78
CA VAL A 769 -24.37 23.36 -21.03
C VAL A 769 -24.13 23.63 -22.52
N PRO A 770 -25.13 24.04 -23.32
CA PRO A 770 -25.02 24.22 -24.76
C PRO A 770 -24.09 25.36 -25.15
#